data_346f2451f2aae28801311d2f3a321cb1
#
_entry.id   346f2451f2aae28801311d2f3a321cb1
#
_cell.length_a   1.000
_cell.length_b   1.000
_cell.length_c   1.000
_cell.angle_alpha   90.00
_cell.angle_beta   90.00
_cell.angle_gamma   90.00
#
_symmetry.space_group_name_H-M   'P 1'
#
loop_
_entity.id
_entity.type
_entity.pdbx_description
1 polymer ?
#
loop_
_entity_poly.entity_id
_entity_poly.type
_entity_poly.pdbx_seq_one_letter_code
_entity_poly.pdbx_strand_id
1 'polypeptide(L)'
;MAEAVDYKQIGSRPVRPDGLDKVTGRAQFGADTVLPNMIHGKVLRSPHAHAKIKSIDVSGALALPGVFAAISGADFPGGGIEGEVGGEGGGTLSDVAKNVMARDKVLYHGHTVAAVAAATPMIAEAALAAIKVEYEPLSPVLDVLHAMQSDAPLVDENNYTNLPEKPESPSNVANQGRLERGNLEEGFAAADVVVEREFECPMTHQGYIEPQACVASIDENGRGTVWCSTQGHFEFRAATSKILGKDLADLKIVPMEIGGGFGGKTVVYLEPLAVMLSEKSGRPVKMAMSREEVFRATGPASASVARVKVGAKRDGTITAAQAWVAYEAGAFAGAPYMPGAMAIFAPYELENFLVETFDVLVNKPKVAAYRAPGAPQSMHAFECALDEIAQLIDMDPIDLRLHNAADEGTQASYGPKFPPIGFKACLQAAKDHPNYQAPVPEGAGRGVAAGFWFNVGMQSSAEVHINENGTVMVIEGSPDIGGSRASMCLMAAETLGVEYDKVRAQVADTESTGFCNVTGGSRTTFATGMAVTRACEDVIAECKKRAAMTWGLDEDQVEWEDGQAIPGPGVNADVKALSLADLAGKAAKTGGPIQGRASLNAQGAGASFSVNFGDLRVDQETGKVDVLSYTAVQDAGKAIHPSYVEGQMQGGAAQGLGWALNEEYIFSDDGVLQNAGFLDYRIPVCSDLPMIDTSIVEVANPSHPYGVRGVGETPIVAPLAVAANAVSRSLDMRICKLPLSPPNLLEAIDGD
;
A
#
# COMPACT_ATOMS: atom_id res chain seq x y z
N MET A 1 23.78 22.72 7.91
CA MET A 1 23.45 21.40 8.49
C MET A 1 22.84 21.70 9.85
N ALA A 2 21.57 21.31 10.09
CA ALA A 2 21.02 21.37 11.43
C ALA A 2 21.88 20.49 12.35
N GLU A 3 22.16 20.93 13.57
CA GLU A 3 22.86 20.10 14.56
C GLU A 3 22.10 18.77 14.69
N ALA A 4 22.83 17.66 14.65
CA ALA A 4 22.25 16.33 14.84
C ALA A 4 21.65 16.28 16.26
N VAL A 5 20.33 16.19 16.35
CA VAL A 5 19.65 15.99 17.63
C VAL A 5 19.99 14.57 18.10
N ASP A 6 20.59 14.46 19.28
CA ASP A 6 20.90 13.15 19.91
C ASP A 6 19.66 12.68 20.68
N TYR A 7 18.96 11.69 20.14
CA TYR A 7 17.79 11.08 20.75
C TYR A 7 18.20 9.91 21.67
N LYS A 8 17.48 9.71 22.76
CA LYS A 8 17.75 8.62 23.72
C LYS A 8 17.16 7.28 23.26
N GLN A 9 15.98 7.30 22.64
CA GLN A 9 15.22 6.12 22.25
C GLN A 9 15.11 5.98 20.72
N ILE A 10 14.83 7.07 20.03
CA ILE A 10 14.70 7.12 18.56
C ILE A 10 16.04 6.82 17.90
N GLY A 11 16.02 5.96 16.87
CA GLY A 11 17.23 5.49 16.18
C GLY A 11 17.82 4.22 16.80
N SER A 12 17.29 3.76 17.94
CA SER A 12 17.65 2.48 18.54
C SER A 12 16.97 1.29 17.83
N ARG A 13 17.37 0.06 18.16
CA ARG A 13 16.89 -1.18 17.50
C ARG A 13 16.31 -2.17 18.51
N PRO A 14 15.29 -1.78 19.32
CA PRO A 14 14.72 -2.69 20.31
C PRO A 14 13.91 -3.82 19.65
N VAL A 15 13.71 -4.90 20.38
CA VAL A 15 12.80 -5.97 19.95
C VAL A 15 11.36 -5.43 19.94
N ARG A 16 10.59 -5.76 18.89
CA ARG A 16 9.20 -5.33 18.77
C ARG A 16 8.32 -5.89 19.89
N PRO A 17 7.35 -5.13 20.41
CA PRO A 17 6.57 -5.53 21.59
C PRO A 17 5.66 -6.74 21.35
N ASP A 18 5.24 -7.00 20.10
CA ASP A 18 4.37 -8.09 19.67
C ASP A 18 5.13 -9.28 19.03
N GLY A 19 6.45 -9.22 18.99
CA GLY A 19 7.29 -10.22 18.30
C GLY A 19 7.15 -11.62 18.89
N LEU A 20 7.09 -11.73 20.23
CA LEU A 20 6.97 -13.00 20.91
C LEU A 20 5.67 -13.73 20.55
N ASP A 21 4.55 -13.01 20.47
CA ASP A 21 3.25 -13.60 20.14
C ASP A 21 3.22 -14.10 18.69
N LYS A 22 3.86 -13.39 17.77
CA LYS A 22 3.98 -13.80 16.36
C LYS A 22 4.82 -15.07 16.20
N VAL A 23 5.99 -15.15 16.81
CA VAL A 23 6.88 -16.32 16.64
C VAL A 23 6.48 -17.54 17.47
N THR A 24 5.58 -17.39 18.44
CA THR A 24 5.04 -18.50 19.26
C THR A 24 3.63 -18.96 18.85
N GLY A 25 3.04 -18.33 17.80
CA GLY A 25 1.70 -18.67 17.32
C GLY A 25 0.57 -18.19 18.23
N ARG A 26 0.81 -17.22 19.12
CA ARG A 26 -0.23 -16.62 19.98
C ARG A 26 -0.91 -15.42 19.36
N ALA A 27 -0.27 -14.79 18.37
CA ALA A 27 -0.86 -13.72 17.60
C ALA A 27 -2.14 -14.21 16.89
N GLN A 28 -3.21 -13.39 16.93
CA GLN A 28 -4.51 -13.76 16.41
C GLN A 28 -4.74 -13.03 15.07
N PHE A 29 -4.83 -13.80 14.00
CA PHE A 29 -5.10 -13.32 12.65
C PHE A 29 -6.60 -13.43 12.32
N GLY A 30 -7.03 -12.89 11.16
CA GLY A 30 -8.44 -12.86 10.80
C GLY A 30 -9.15 -14.22 10.80
N ALA A 31 -8.44 -15.29 10.45
CA ALA A 31 -8.98 -16.66 10.44
C ALA A 31 -8.97 -17.35 11.83
N ASP A 32 -8.27 -16.78 12.83
CA ASP A 32 -8.07 -17.44 14.12
C ASP A 32 -9.21 -17.20 15.12
N THR A 33 -10.04 -16.19 14.89
CA THR A 33 -11.20 -15.89 15.75
C THR A 33 -12.17 -17.07 15.80
N VAL A 34 -12.52 -17.51 17.02
CA VAL A 34 -13.47 -18.60 17.26
C VAL A 34 -14.53 -18.13 18.26
N LEU A 35 -15.80 -18.28 17.88
CA LEU A 35 -16.95 -17.92 18.71
C LEU A 35 -17.86 -19.13 18.96
N PRO A 36 -18.61 -19.15 20.07
CA PRO A 36 -19.61 -20.18 20.32
C PRO A 36 -20.65 -20.27 19.19
N ASN A 37 -21.05 -21.48 18.81
CA ASN A 37 -22.04 -21.75 17.75
C ASN A 37 -21.71 -21.19 16.36
N MET A 38 -20.41 -20.85 16.13
CA MET A 38 -19.94 -20.32 14.87
C MET A 38 -20.13 -21.35 13.72
N ILE A 39 -20.51 -20.82 12.56
CA ILE A 39 -20.67 -21.58 11.30
C ILE A 39 -19.71 -21.01 10.24
N HIS A 40 -19.66 -21.67 9.08
CA HIS A 40 -18.69 -21.38 8.03
C HIS A 40 -19.36 -20.87 6.76
N GLY A 41 -18.92 -19.71 6.29
CA GLY A 41 -19.34 -19.14 5.02
C GLY A 41 -18.38 -19.52 3.88
N LYS A 42 -18.94 -19.74 2.69
CA LYS A 42 -18.23 -19.98 1.43
C LYS A 42 -18.88 -19.22 0.30
N VAL A 43 -18.12 -18.90 -0.75
CA VAL A 43 -18.54 -18.07 -1.89
C VAL A 43 -18.57 -18.89 -3.16
N LEU A 44 -19.66 -18.78 -3.92
CA LEU A 44 -19.75 -19.28 -5.30
C LEU A 44 -19.15 -18.24 -6.24
N ARG A 45 -18.14 -18.65 -6.98
CA ARG A 45 -17.41 -17.82 -7.94
C ARG A 45 -17.81 -18.09 -9.36
N SER A 46 -17.86 -17.05 -10.21
CA SER A 46 -18.13 -17.18 -11.63
C SER A 46 -17.04 -18.00 -12.34
N PRO A 47 -17.42 -18.97 -13.19
CA PRO A 47 -16.50 -19.64 -14.10
C PRO A 47 -16.23 -18.84 -15.38
N HIS A 48 -16.95 -17.72 -15.61
CA HIS A 48 -16.85 -16.90 -16.82
C HIS A 48 -16.18 -15.56 -16.50
N ALA A 49 -15.38 -15.07 -17.43
CA ALA A 49 -14.80 -13.74 -17.37
C ALA A 49 -15.83 -12.64 -17.69
N HIS A 50 -16.79 -12.93 -18.61
CA HIS A 50 -17.86 -12.00 -18.95
C HIS A 50 -19.13 -12.77 -19.29
N ALA A 51 -20.20 -12.58 -18.53
CA ALA A 51 -21.50 -13.20 -18.82
C ALA A 51 -22.64 -12.45 -18.13
N LYS A 52 -23.84 -12.45 -18.75
CA LYS A 52 -25.06 -12.05 -18.07
C LYS A 52 -25.53 -13.16 -17.15
N ILE A 53 -26.07 -12.81 -16.00
CA ILE A 53 -26.74 -13.72 -15.08
C ILE A 53 -28.24 -13.71 -15.41
N LYS A 54 -28.76 -14.84 -15.92
CA LYS A 54 -30.19 -14.99 -16.21
C LYS A 54 -30.99 -15.33 -14.99
N SER A 55 -30.47 -16.24 -14.16
CA SER A 55 -31.11 -16.66 -12.91
C SER A 55 -30.09 -17.25 -11.94
N ILE A 56 -30.41 -17.14 -10.64
CA ILE A 56 -29.69 -17.79 -9.54
C ILE A 56 -30.72 -18.48 -8.67
N ASP A 57 -30.63 -19.81 -8.54
CA ASP A 57 -31.49 -20.60 -7.67
C ASP A 57 -30.68 -21.22 -6.52
N VAL A 58 -30.86 -20.69 -5.34
CA VAL A 58 -30.21 -21.14 -4.09
C VAL A 58 -31.01 -22.17 -3.31
N SER A 59 -32.22 -22.55 -3.81
CA SER A 59 -33.15 -23.45 -3.09
C SER A 59 -32.53 -24.82 -2.83
N GLY A 60 -31.76 -25.34 -3.79
CA GLY A 60 -31.04 -26.62 -3.65
C GLY A 60 -30.02 -26.59 -2.51
N ALA A 61 -29.32 -25.51 -2.34
CA ALA A 61 -28.37 -25.32 -1.23
C ALA A 61 -29.08 -25.25 0.12
N LEU A 62 -30.17 -24.48 0.22
CA LEU A 62 -30.97 -24.35 1.45
C LEU A 62 -31.66 -25.65 1.88
N ALA A 63 -31.91 -26.56 0.96
CA ALA A 63 -32.49 -27.87 1.24
C ALA A 63 -31.50 -28.86 1.91
N LEU A 64 -30.21 -28.59 1.86
CA LEU A 64 -29.20 -29.49 2.43
C LEU A 64 -29.15 -29.39 3.95
N PRO A 65 -29.15 -30.53 4.68
CA PRO A 65 -29.01 -30.53 6.13
C PRO A 65 -27.71 -29.85 6.58
N GLY A 66 -27.82 -28.90 7.52
CA GLY A 66 -26.68 -28.18 8.05
C GLY A 66 -26.32 -26.87 7.31
N VAL A 67 -27.09 -26.50 6.29
CA VAL A 67 -27.04 -25.17 5.67
C VAL A 67 -28.04 -24.27 6.40
N PHE A 68 -27.60 -23.06 6.80
CA PHE A 68 -28.39 -22.13 7.60
C PHE A 68 -28.79 -20.87 6.84
N ALA A 69 -27.99 -20.45 5.86
CA ALA A 69 -28.29 -19.27 5.04
C ALA A 69 -27.65 -19.38 3.66
N ALA A 70 -28.25 -18.74 2.68
CA ALA A 70 -27.71 -18.47 1.36
C ALA A 70 -28.09 -17.06 0.93
N ILE A 71 -27.22 -16.39 0.18
CA ILE A 71 -27.39 -15.04 -0.35
C ILE A 71 -26.91 -14.95 -1.79
N SER A 72 -27.52 -14.02 -2.53
CA SER A 72 -27.16 -13.64 -3.89
C SER A 72 -27.25 -12.15 -4.09
N GLY A 73 -27.02 -11.63 -5.29
CA GLY A 73 -27.17 -10.20 -5.59
C GLY A 73 -28.55 -9.62 -5.28
N ALA A 74 -29.60 -10.45 -5.27
CA ALA A 74 -30.99 -10.06 -4.96
C ALA A 74 -31.20 -9.69 -3.47
N ASP A 75 -30.33 -10.15 -2.59
CA ASP A 75 -30.40 -9.89 -1.15
C ASP A 75 -29.79 -8.53 -0.75
N PHE A 76 -29.00 -7.93 -1.62
CA PHE A 76 -28.38 -6.64 -1.36
C PHE A 76 -29.35 -5.48 -1.66
N PRO A 77 -29.25 -4.36 -0.93
CA PRO A 77 -30.09 -3.19 -1.18
C PRO A 77 -30.05 -2.79 -2.67
N GLY A 78 -31.22 -2.59 -3.26
CA GLY A 78 -31.36 -2.07 -4.62
C GLY A 78 -31.15 -0.54 -4.63
N GLY A 79 -30.62 -0.01 -5.74
CA GLY A 79 -30.42 1.43 -5.93
C GLY A 79 -28.95 1.83 -5.96
N GLY A 80 -28.65 3.00 -6.55
CA GLY A 80 -27.30 3.55 -6.61
C GLY A 80 -26.82 3.91 -5.20
N ILE A 81 -25.79 3.22 -4.74
CA ILE A 81 -25.10 3.59 -3.51
C ILE A 81 -24.17 4.74 -3.85
N GLU A 82 -24.47 5.93 -3.35
CA GLU A 82 -23.66 7.12 -3.60
C GLU A 82 -22.44 7.17 -2.66
N GLY A 83 -21.34 7.71 -3.18
CA GLY A 83 -20.11 7.96 -2.46
C GLY A 83 -18.91 7.25 -3.08
N GLU A 84 -17.76 7.58 -2.53
CA GLU A 84 -16.49 6.98 -2.89
C GLU A 84 -15.94 6.18 -1.72
N VAL A 85 -15.19 5.15 -2.02
CA VAL A 85 -14.32 4.46 -1.05
C VAL A 85 -12.98 5.16 -1.12
N GLY A 86 -12.60 5.81 -0.03
CA GLY A 86 -11.32 6.47 0.10
C GLY A 86 -10.18 5.46 0.19
N GLY A 87 -8.97 5.95 -0.04
CA GLY A 87 -7.74 5.17 0.04
C GLY A 87 -7.23 4.69 -1.31
N GLU A 88 -6.08 4.06 -1.29
CA GLU A 88 -5.43 3.50 -2.47
C GLU A 88 -6.22 2.33 -3.05
N GLY A 89 -6.53 2.39 -4.34
CA GLY A 89 -7.38 1.41 -5.01
C GLY A 89 -8.88 1.68 -4.85
N GLY A 90 -9.22 2.87 -4.37
CA GLY A 90 -10.59 3.35 -4.25
C GLY A 90 -11.35 3.38 -5.58
N GLY A 91 -12.62 3.77 -5.50
CA GLY A 91 -13.53 3.88 -6.62
C GLY A 91 -14.90 4.26 -6.11
N THR A 92 -15.93 4.23 -6.97
CA THR A 92 -17.28 4.48 -6.50
C THR A 92 -17.73 3.36 -5.56
N LEU A 93 -18.47 3.72 -4.52
CA LEU A 93 -19.03 2.72 -3.59
C LEU A 93 -19.99 1.76 -4.30
N SER A 94 -20.63 2.22 -5.38
CA SER A 94 -21.47 1.40 -6.26
C SER A 94 -20.64 0.29 -6.92
N ASP A 95 -19.43 0.58 -7.41
CA ASP A 95 -18.55 -0.41 -8.03
C ASP A 95 -18.00 -1.39 -7.01
N VAL A 96 -17.64 -0.91 -5.82
CA VAL A 96 -17.23 -1.81 -4.71
C VAL A 96 -18.36 -2.76 -4.32
N ALA A 97 -19.61 -2.28 -4.24
CA ALA A 97 -20.75 -3.14 -3.95
C ALA A 97 -21.02 -4.20 -5.05
N LYS A 98 -20.88 -3.81 -6.32
CA LYS A 98 -20.97 -4.75 -7.46
C LYS A 98 -19.82 -5.77 -7.43
N ASN A 99 -18.60 -5.36 -7.06
CA ASN A 99 -17.45 -6.24 -6.95
C ASN A 99 -17.60 -7.25 -5.79
N VAL A 100 -18.21 -6.84 -4.67
CA VAL A 100 -18.54 -7.72 -3.53
C VAL A 100 -19.55 -8.80 -3.94
N MET A 101 -20.56 -8.45 -4.76
CA MET A 101 -21.58 -9.39 -5.22
C MET A 101 -22.16 -8.98 -6.59
N ALA A 102 -21.97 -9.83 -7.58
CA ALA A 102 -22.54 -9.66 -8.92
C ALA A 102 -24.08 -9.68 -8.87
N ARG A 103 -24.70 -8.82 -9.69
CA ARG A 103 -26.18 -8.76 -9.80
C ARG A 103 -26.67 -9.25 -11.15
N ASP A 104 -26.40 -8.50 -12.20
CA ASP A 104 -26.90 -8.75 -13.55
C ASP A 104 -25.85 -9.37 -14.48
N LYS A 105 -24.56 -9.08 -14.19
CA LYS A 105 -23.42 -9.56 -14.95
C LYS A 105 -22.28 -10.00 -14.04
N VAL A 106 -21.54 -11.02 -14.49
CA VAL A 106 -20.18 -11.29 -14.00
C VAL A 106 -19.21 -10.65 -14.97
N LEU A 107 -18.17 -10.01 -14.44
CA LEU A 107 -17.27 -9.16 -15.21
C LEU A 107 -15.81 -9.67 -15.21
N TYR A 108 -15.52 -10.72 -14.43
CA TYR A 108 -14.22 -11.40 -14.43
C TYR A 108 -14.38 -12.84 -13.89
N HIS A 109 -13.46 -13.72 -14.26
CA HIS A 109 -13.36 -15.07 -13.73
C HIS A 109 -13.05 -15.03 -12.23
N GLY A 110 -13.94 -15.57 -11.41
CA GLY A 110 -13.85 -15.50 -9.95
C GLY A 110 -14.75 -14.45 -9.29
N HIS A 111 -15.52 -13.65 -10.06
CA HIS A 111 -16.49 -12.70 -9.52
C HIS A 111 -17.51 -13.42 -8.63
N THR A 112 -17.83 -12.85 -7.47
CA THR A 112 -18.77 -13.42 -6.50
C THR A 112 -20.20 -13.44 -7.06
N VAL A 113 -20.88 -14.60 -7.02
CA VAL A 113 -22.25 -14.77 -7.54
C VAL A 113 -23.25 -15.08 -6.44
N ALA A 114 -22.86 -15.90 -5.48
CA ALA A 114 -23.67 -16.26 -4.31
C ALA A 114 -22.74 -16.62 -3.14
N ALA A 115 -23.30 -16.69 -1.93
CA ALA A 115 -22.59 -17.21 -0.78
C ALA A 115 -23.54 -18.00 0.12
N VAL A 116 -22.99 -18.97 0.87
CA VAL A 116 -23.73 -19.81 1.79
C VAL A 116 -23.07 -19.84 3.16
N ALA A 117 -23.85 -20.12 4.22
CA ALA A 117 -23.34 -20.40 5.55
C ALA A 117 -23.85 -21.77 6.05
N ALA A 118 -22.92 -22.63 6.49
CA ALA A 118 -23.21 -23.98 6.90
C ALA A 118 -22.43 -24.41 8.15
N ALA A 119 -22.85 -25.51 8.76
CA ALA A 119 -22.25 -26.03 10.02
C ALA A 119 -20.75 -26.35 9.89
N THR A 120 -20.30 -26.75 8.70
CA THR A 120 -18.89 -27.06 8.42
C THR A 120 -18.48 -26.54 7.05
N PRO A 121 -17.18 -26.32 6.79
CA PRO A 121 -16.70 -25.95 5.45
C PRO A 121 -17.10 -26.95 4.35
N MET A 122 -17.07 -28.24 4.65
CA MET A 122 -17.45 -29.30 3.71
C MET A 122 -18.93 -29.21 3.30
N ILE A 123 -19.84 -28.97 4.27
CA ILE A 123 -21.26 -28.78 3.97
C ILE A 123 -21.46 -27.50 3.16
N ALA A 124 -20.72 -26.43 3.44
CA ALA A 124 -20.77 -25.19 2.67
C ALA A 124 -20.32 -25.41 1.21
N GLU A 125 -19.26 -26.17 0.98
CA GLU A 125 -18.81 -26.54 -0.38
C GLU A 125 -19.85 -27.38 -1.14
N ALA A 126 -20.44 -28.39 -0.47
CA ALA A 126 -21.53 -29.17 -1.05
C ALA A 126 -22.76 -28.30 -1.38
N ALA A 127 -23.05 -27.30 -0.53
CA ALA A 127 -24.13 -26.36 -0.75
C ALA A 127 -23.86 -25.45 -1.97
N LEU A 128 -22.62 -24.97 -2.16
CA LEU A 128 -22.27 -24.19 -3.36
C LEU A 128 -22.52 -25.00 -4.64
N ALA A 129 -22.18 -26.29 -4.66
CA ALA A 129 -22.42 -27.18 -5.80
C ALA A 129 -23.92 -27.41 -6.10
N ALA A 130 -24.80 -27.19 -5.13
CA ALA A 130 -26.25 -27.30 -5.29
C ALA A 130 -26.93 -26.01 -5.78
N ILE A 131 -26.22 -24.89 -5.82
CA ILE A 131 -26.71 -23.62 -6.40
C ILE A 131 -26.70 -23.76 -7.92
N LYS A 132 -27.82 -23.39 -8.56
CA LYS A 132 -27.90 -23.34 -10.02
C LYS A 132 -27.83 -21.90 -10.51
N VAL A 133 -26.93 -21.65 -11.43
CA VAL A 133 -26.80 -20.35 -12.10
C VAL A 133 -26.89 -20.54 -13.59
N GLU A 134 -27.77 -19.75 -14.22
CA GLU A 134 -27.89 -19.73 -15.68
C GLU A 134 -27.19 -18.50 -16.22
N TYR A 135 -26.18 -18.73 -17.06
CA TYR A 135 -25.37 -17.68 -17.68
C TYR A 135 -25.65 -17.56 -19.18
N GLU A 136 -25.52 -16.33 -19.69
CA GLU A 136 -25.36 -16.01 -21.11
C GLU A 136 -23.95 -15.45 -21.31
N PRO A 137 -22.99 -16.27 -21.78
CA PRO A 137 -21.63 -15.83 -22.01
C PRO A 137 -21.54 -14.66 -22.99
N LEU A 138 -20.63 -13.73 -22.72
CA LEU A 138 -20.28 -12.59 -23.57
C LEU A 138 -18.79 -12.65 -23.90
N SER A 139 -18.37 -11.96 -24.97
CA SER A 139 -16.95 -11.85 -25.32
C SER A 139 -16.23 -10.98 -24.29
N PRO A 140 -15.14 -11.46 -23.66
CA PRO A 140 -14.34 -10.63 -22.78
C PRO A 140 -13.38 -9.74 -23.57
N VAL A 141 -13.02 -8.59 -23.01
CA VAL A 141 -11.91 -7.75 -23.43
C VAL A 141 -10.82 -7.81 -22.38
N LEU A 142 -9.59 -8.21 -22.76
CA LEU A 142 -8.53 -8.56 -21.84
C LEU A 142 -7.27 -7.70 -22.01
N ASP A 143 -7.12 -7.04 -23.15
CA ASP A 143 -5.97 -6.20 -23.48
C ASP A 143 -6.33 -4.72 -23.40
N VAL A 144 -5.46 -3.93 -22.77
CA VAL A 144 -5.71 -2.48 -22.52
C VAL A 144 -5.78 -1.67 -23.81
N LEU A 145 -4.93 -1.95 -24.79
CA LEU A 145 -4.91 -1.20 -26.06
C LEU A 145 -6.12 -1.57 -26.92
N HIS A 146 -6.52 -2.85 -26.93
CA HIS A 146 -7.76 -3.27 -27.58
C HIS A 146 -8.99 -2.64 -26.89
N ALA A 147 -9.03 -2.64 -25.55
CA ALA A 147 -10.14 -2.06 -24.80
C ALA A 147 -10.38 -0.56 -25.08
N MET A 148 -9.33 0.17 -25.46
CA MET A 148 -9.41 1.60 -25.82
C MET A 148 -9.94 1.85 -27.24
N GLN A 149 -10.08 0.83 -28.09
CA GLN A 149 -10.60 0.96 -29.43
C GLN A 149 -12.12 1.17 -29.43
N SER A 150 -12.62 1.93 -30.38
CA SER A 150 -14.04 2.30 -30.44
C SER A 150 -14.99 1.13 -30.76
N ASP A 151 -14.49 0.04 -31.30
CA ASP A 151 -15.20 -1.19 -31.65
C ASP A 151 -15.01 -2.34 -30.64
N ALA A 152 -14.24 -2.08 -29.56
CA ALA A 152 -14.04 -3.08 -28.52
C ALA A 152 -15.34 -3.42 -27.77
N PRO A 153 -15.52 -4.69 -27.34
CA PRO A 153 -16.62 -5.03 -26.43
C PRO A 153 -16.58 -4.18 -25.17
N LEU A 154 -17.72 -3.67 -24.73
CA LEU A 154 -17.81 -2.87 -23.51
C LEU A 154 -17.91 -3.80 -22.27
N VAL A 155 -17.08 -3.55 -21.26
CA VAL A 155 -17.17 -4.21 -19.95
C VAL A 155 -18.47 -3.77 -19.25
N ASP A 156 -18.75 -2.47 -19.25
CA ASP A 156 -20.01 -1.89 -18.75
C ASP A 156 -20.55 -0.86 -19.77
N GLU A 157 -21.74 -1.10 -20.30
CA GLU A 157 -22.41 -0.20 -21.26
C GLU A 157 -22.83 1.13 -20.62
N ASN A 158 -22.74 1.26 -19.32
CA ASN A 158 -23.04 2.49 -18.58
C ASN A 158 -21.78 3.28 -18.21
N ASN A 159 -20.59 2.77 -18.53
CA ASN A 159 -19.36 3.50 -18.29
C ASN A 159 -19.10 4.54 -19.39
N TYR A 160 -18.93 5.78 -18.99
CA TYR A 160 -18.56 6.91 -19.83
C TYR A 160 -17.28 7.52 -19.28
N THR A 161 -16.37 7.90 -20.17
CA THR A 161 -15.15 8.59 -19.74
C THR A 161 -15.50 9.83 -18.93
N ASN A 162 -14.90 9.96 -17.75
CA ASN A 162 -15.12 11.09 -16.84
C ASN A 162 -14.46 12.37 -17.40
N LEU A 163 -15.24 13.16 -18.12
CA LEU A 163 -14.85 14.43 -18.74
C LEU A 163 -15.79 15.54 -18.27
N PRO A 164 -15.35 16.84 -18.37
CA PRO A 164 -16.22 17.99 -18.06
C PRO A 164 -17.54 17.99 -18.83
N GLU A 165 -17.51 17.55 -20.09
CA GLU A 165 -18.70 17.29 -20.89
C GLU A 165 -18.84 15.77 -21.08
N LYS A 166 -20.03 15.23 -20.74
CA LYS A 166 -20.30 13.80 -20.87
C LYS A 166 -20.19 13.38 -22.35
N PRO A 167 -19.36 12.36 -22.67
CA PRO A 167 -19.28 11.83 -24.02
C PRO A 167 -20.62 11.30 -24.54
N GLU A 168 -20.81 11.30 -25.87
CA GLU A 168 -22.03 10.79 -26.50
C GLU A 168 -22.13 9.25 -26.42
N SER A 169 -21.00 8.55 -26.38
CA SER A 169 -20.94 7.08 -26.39
C SER A 169 -20.22 6.57 -25.14
N PRO A 170 -20.63 5.38 -24.63
CA PRO A 170 -19.90 4.69 -23.57
C PRO A 170 -18.52 4.24 -24.07
N SER A 171 -17.59 4.05 -23.13
CA SER A 171 -16.21 3.66 -23.42
C SER A 171 -15.67 2.79 -22.31
N ASN A 172 -14.69 1.94 -22.60
CA ASN A 172 -13.91 1.25 -21.56
C ASN A 172 -12.88 2.17 -20.88
N VAL A 173 -12.58 3.35 -21.43
CA VAL A 173 -11.79 4.36 -20.73
C VAL A 173 -12.69 5.05 -19.70
N ALA A 174 -12.42 4.82 -18.42
CA ALA A 174 -13.20 5.40 -17.33
C ALA A 174 -12.72 6.80 -16.95
N ASN A 175 -11.42 6.97 -16.81
CA ASN A 175 -10.80 8.23 -16.42
C ASN A 175 -9.56 8.52 -17.26
N GLN A 176 -9.19 9.81 -17.31
CA GLN A 176 -7.92 10.25 -17.91
C GLN A 176 -7.27 11.31 -17.02
N GLY A 177 -5.94 11.32 -17.00
CA GLY A 177 -5.12 12.30 -16.30
C GLY A 177 -4.20 13.02 -17.26
N ARG A 178 -3.91 14.30 -16.97
CA ARG A 178 -2.97 15.11 -17.75
C ARG A 178 -2.20 16.04 -16.86
N LEU A 179 -0.88 16.00 -16.96
CA LEU A 179 0.04 16.96 -16.33
C LEU A 179 0.98 17.48 -17.40
N GLU A 180 1.17 18.80 -17.45
CA GLU A 180 2.01 19.42 -18.46
C GLU A 180 2.71 20.69 -17.96
N ARG A 181 3.86 20.98 -18.54
CA ARG A 181 4.62 22.20 -18.32
C ARG A 181 5.46 22.53 -19.54
N GLY A 182 5.66 23.82 -19.82
CA GLY A 182 6.55 24.32 -20.87
C GLY A 182 6.06 24.06 -22.30
N ASN A 183 7.02 23.89 -23.22
CA ASN A 183 6.76 23.64 -24.64
C ASN A 183 7.56 22.42 -25.12
N LEU A 184 6.86 21.32 -25.38
CA LEU A 184 7.49 20.06 -25.82
C LEU A 184 8.23 20.18 -27.15
N GLU A 185 7.66 20.93 -28.14
CA GLU A 185 8.24 21.04 -29.45
C GLU A 185 9.60 21.77 -29.38
N GLU A 186 9.66 22.87 -28.65
CA GLU A 186 10.91 23.59 -28.40
C GLU A 186 11.92 22.74 -27.62
N GLY A 187 11.45 22.02 -26.60
CA GLY A 187 12.27 21.15 -25.78
C GLY A 187 12.90 20.01 -26.59
N PHE A 188 12.13 19.31 -27.42
CA PHE A 188 12.67 18.25 -28.29
C PHE A 188 13.56 18.80 -29.41
N ALA A 189 13.25 20.00 -29.96
CA ALA A 189 14.12 20.64 -30.93
C ALA A 189 15.49 21.05 -30.39
N ALA A 190 15.59 21.28 -29.07
CA ALA A 190 16.83 21.61 -28.37
C ALA A 190 17.67 20.36 -27.97
N ALA A 191 17.14 19.15 -28.15
CA ALA A 191 17.81 17.91 -27.79
C ALA A 191 18.87 17.49 -28.83
N ASP A 192 20.02 16.98 -28.35
CA ASP A 192 21.03 16.36 -29.20
C ASP A 192 20.75 14.85 -29.43
N VAL A 193 20.08 14.23 -28.46
CA VAL A 193 19.65 12.81 -28.51
C VAL A 193 18.21 12.70 -28.06
N VAL A 194 17.48 11.78 -28.69
CA VAL A 194 16.08 11.49 -28.35
C VAL A 194 15.89 9.98 -28.28
N VAL A 195 15.30 9.50 -27.18
CA VAL A 195 14.88 8.12 -27.01
C VAL A 195 13.35 8.07 -26.98
N GLU A 196 12.77 7.17 -27.76
CA GLU A 196 11.31 6.92 -27.77
C GLU A 196 11.07 5.41 -27.72
N ARG A 197 10.33 4.94 -26.71
CA ARG A 197 10.09 3.51 -26.45
C ARG A 197 8.67 3.28 -25.93
N GLU A 198 8.17 2.07 -26.18
CA GLU A 198 6.97 1.51 -25.56
C GLU A 198 7.40 0.42 -24.57
N PHE A 199 6.83 0.44 -23.37
CA PHE A 199 7.12 -0.48 -22.28
C PHE A 199 5.85 -1.16 -21.80
N GLU A 200 5.95 -2.45 -21.44
CA GLU A 200 4.86 -3.23 -20.90
C GLU A 200 5.20 -3.73 -19.49
N CYS A 201 4.24 -3.56 -18.56
CA CYS A 201 4.29 -4.16 -17.23
C CYS A 201 3.10 -5.09 -17.03
N PRO A 202 3.30 -6.33 -16.54
CA PRO A 202 2.22 -7.29 -16.36
C PRO A 202 1.36 -6.94 -15.13
N MET A 203 0.13 -7.47 -15.11
CA MET A 203 -0.71 -7.52 -13.92
C MET A 203 -0.10 -8.48 -12.91
N THR A 204 0.04 -8.03 -11.64
CA THR A 204 0.78 -8.76 -10.61
C THR A 204 0.05 -8.69 -9.27
N HIS A 205 0.02 -9.79 -8.52
CA HIS A 205 -0.60 -9.83 -7.20
C HIS A 205 0.41 -9.45 -6.11
N GLN A 206 -0.06 -8.82 -5.01
CA GLN A 206 0.76 -8.42 -3.86
C GLN A 206 1.45 -9.59 -3.13
N GLY A 207 1.04 -10.82 -3.39
CA GLY A 207 1.66 -12.04 -2.87
C GLY A 207 1.62 -12.21 -1.35
N TYR A 208 0.72 -11.52 -0.63
CA TYR A 208 0.62 -11.68 0.83
C TYR A 208 0.26 -13.09 1.25
N ILE A 209 0.92 -13.57 2.32
CA ILE A 209 0.78 -14.96 2.78
C ILE A 209 -0.56 -15.20 3.49
N GLU A 210 -1.04 -14.25 4.28
CA GLU A 210 -2.34 -14.36 4.96
C GLU A 210 -3.48 -14.10 3.98
N PRO A 211 -4.40 -15.07 3.70
CA PRO A 211 -5.61 -14.81 2.91
C PRO A 211 -6.54 -13.81 3.61
N GLN A 212 -7.47 -13.21 2.85
CA GLN A 212 -8.59 -12.48 3.45
C GLN A 212 -9.42 -13.40 4.32
N ALA A 213 -9.70 -12.95 5.54
CA ALA A 213 -10.53 -13.69 6.47
C ALA A 213 -11.27 -12.74 7.42
N CYS A 214 -12.48 -13.10 7.77
CA CYS A 214 -13.27 -12.40 8.77
C CYS A 214 -14.20 -13.34 9.53
N VAL A 215 -14.64 -12.88 10.71
CA VAL A 215 -15.75 -13.46 11.47
C VAL A 215 -16.74 -12.35 11.75
N ALA A 216 -18.00 -12.52 11.37
CA ALA A 216 -19.09 -11.59 11.72
C ALA A 216 -20.05 -12.23 12.69
N SER A 217 -20.46 -11.51 13.72
CA SER A 217 -21.48 -11.91 14.71
C SER A 217 -22.48 -10.79 14.87
N ILE A 218 -23.66 -10.98 14.29
CA ILE A 218 -24.76 -9.98 14.26
C ILE A 218 -25.92 -10.51 15.11
N ASP A 219 -26.45 -9.66 15.99
CA ASP A 219 -27.57 -9.97 16.83
C ASP A 219 -28.92 -9.76 16.10
N GLU A 220 -30.02 -10.09 16.80
CA GLU A 220 -31.39 -9.95 16.28
C GLU A 220 -31.83 -8.49 16.02
N ASN A 221 -31.10 -7.50 16.57
CA ASN A 221 -31.34 -6.07 16.32
C ASN A 221 -30.50 -5.53 15.14
N GLY A 222 -29.73 -6.39 14.47
CA GLY A 222 -28.86 -6.02 13.35
C GLY A 222 -27.54 -5.39 13.76
N ARG A 223 -27.18 -5.44 15.05
CA ARG A 223 -25.91 -4.92 15.61
C ARG A 223 -24.91 -6.02 15.81
N GLY A 224 -23.65 -5.71 15.67
CA GLY A 224 -22.63 -6.69 15.94
C GLY A 224 -21.20 -6.29 15.65
N THR A 225 -20.34 -7.31 15.72
CA THR A 225 -18.90 -7.15 15.58
C THR A 225 -18.37 -7.98 14.43
N VAL A 226 -17.44 -7.39 13.69
CA VAL A 226 -16.67 -8.07 12.65
C VAL A 226 -15.20 -8.04 13.04
N TRP A 227 -14.57 -9.21 13.18
CA TRP A 227 -13.13 -9.40 13.34
C TRP A 227 -12.54 -9.69 11.98
N CYS A 228 -11.63 -8.89 11.48
CA CYS A 228 -11.08 -9.08 10.13
C CYS A 228 -9.63 -8.65 9.99
N SER A 229 -8.97 -9.23 8.99
CA SER A 229 -7.65 -8.85 8.53
C SER A 229 -7.78 -7.69 7.54
N THR A 230 -7.49 -6.47 7.99
CA THR A 230 -7.70 -5.24 7.22
C THR A 230 -6.61 -4.20 7.44
N GLN A 231 -6.32 -3.39 6.41
CA GLN A 231 -5.44 -2.22 6.52
C GLN A 231 -6.16 -0.96 7.05
N GLY A 232 -7.52 -0.96 7.08
CA GLY A 232 -8.32 0.19 7.50
C GLY A 232 -9.70 -0.20 8.01
N HIS A 233 -9.79 -0.50 9.30
CA HIS A 233 -11.04 -1.00 9.90
C HIS A 233 -12.15 0.07 9.96
N PHE A 234 -11.81 1.36 10.00
CA PHE A 234 -12.79 2.43 9.93
C PHE A 234 -13.43 2.52 8.53
N GLU A 235 -12.61 2.41 7.47
CA GLU A 235 -13.07 2.37 6.08
C GLU A 235 -13.89 1.11 5.81
N PHE A 236 -13.47 -0.04 6.37
CA PHE A 236 -14.22 -1.31 6.27
C PHE A 236 -15.59 -1.19 6.95
N ARG A 237 -15.68 -0.54 8.12
CA ARG A 237 -16.96 -0.23 8.76
C ARG A 237 -17.84 0.63 7.85
N ALA A 238 -17.29 1.72 7.34
CA ALA A 238 -18.03 2.66 6.51
C ALA A 238 -18.51 2.00 5.20
N ALA A 239 -17.66 1.26 4.51
CA ALA A 239 -18.00 0.56 3.27
C ALA A 239 -19.07 -0.52 3.53
N THR A 240 -18.84 -1.39 4.53
CA THR A 240 -19.78 -2.47 4.88
C THR A 240 -21.16 -1.92 5.26
N SER A 241 -21.20 -0.89 6.12
CA SER A 241 -22.46 -0.27 6.54
C SER A 241 -23.22 0.31 5.35
N LYS A 242 -22.56 1.06 4.48
CA LYS A 242 -23.20 1.66 3.30
C LYS A 242 -23.67 0.63 2.28
N ILE A 243 -22.86 -0.40 1.98
CA ILE A 243 -23.21 -1.49 1.05
C ILE A 243 -24.46 -2.23 1.53
N LEU A 244 -24.61 -2.41 2.85
CA LEU A 244 -25.72 -3.13 3.46
C LEU A 244 -26.88 -2.22 3.90
N GLY A 245 -26.76 -0.90 3.76
CA GLY A 245 -27.76 0.06 4.22
C GLY A 245 -27.93 0.09 5.75
N LYS A 246 -26.85 -0.17 6.51
CA LYS A 246 -26.82 -0.15 7.98
C LYS A 246 -26.30 1.16 8.53
N ASP A 247 -26.68 1.51 9.75
CA ASP A 247 -26.05 2.61 10.49
C ASP A 247 -24.61 2.25 10.87
N LEU A 248 -23.72 3.24 10.87
CA LEU A 248 -22.33 3.05 11.33
C LEU A 248 -22.26 2.55 12.78
N ALA A 249 -23.22 2.97 13.62
CA ALA A 249 -23.27 2.57 15.02
C ALA A 249 -23.70 1.09 15.23
N ASP A 250 -24.23 0.44 14.20
CA ASP A 250 -24.62 -0.96 14.29
C ASP A 250 -23.45 -1.93 14.10
N LEU A 251 -22.34 -1.45 13.54
CA LEU A 251 -21.18 -2.29 13.24
C LEU A 251 -19.92 -1.82 13.96
N LYS A 252 -19.35 -2.73 14.75
CA LYS A 252 -18.01 -2.61 15.30
C LYS A 252 -17.03 -3.45 14.46
N ILE A 253 -15.92 -2.87 14.04
CA ILE A 253 -14.83 -3.61 13.38
C ILE A 253 -13.63 -3.71 14.31
N VAL A 254 -13.16 -4.93 14.53
CA VAL A 254 -11.98 -5.25 15.32
C VAL A 254 -10.87 -5.67 14.35
N PRO A 255 -9.81 -4.85 14.20
CA PRO A 255 -8.68 -5.22 13.37
C PRO A 255 -7.90 -6.34 14.06
N MET A 256 -7.66 -7.42 13.33
CA MET A 256 -6.83 -8.53 13.75
C MET A 256 -5.36 -8.28 13.35
N GLU A 257 -4.44 -9.15 13.80
CA GLU A 257 -3.08 -9.12 13.26
C GLU A 257 -3.13 -9.34 11.74
N ILE A 258 -2.17 -8.74 11.03
CA ILE A 258 -2.17 -8.77 9.58
C ILE A 258 -0.89 -9.44 9.05
N GLY A 259 -1.07 -10.49 8.25
CA GLY A 259 -0.02 -11.30 7.63
C GLY A 259 0.34 -10.84 6.22
N GLY A 260 0.52 -9.52 6.06
CA GLY A 260 0.74 -8.86 4.79
C GLY A 260 -0.54 -8.35 4.15
N GLY A 261 -0.42 -7.29 3.37
CA GLY A 261 -1.53 -6.68 2.64
C GLY A 261 -1.02 -5.89 1.44
N PHE A 262 -0.02 -5.03 1.65
CA PHE A 262 0.66 -4.23 0.63
C PHE A 262 -0.28 -3.41 -0.25
N GLY A 263 -1.49 -3.08 0.25
CA GLY A 263 -2.57 -2.43 -0.48
C GLY A 263 -3.75 -3.36 -0.83
N GLY A 264 -3.55 -4.68 -0.92
CA GLY A 264 -4.60 -5.66 -1.26
C GLY A 264 -5.67 -5.85 -0.18
N LYS A 265 -5.49 -5.30 1.04
CA LYS A 265 -6.45 -5.36 2.15
C LYS A 265 -7.00 -3.98 2.54
N THR A 266 -7.06 -3.04 1.56
CA THR A 266 -7.65 -1.70 1.73
C THR A 266 -9.13 -1.64 1.37
N VAL A 267 -9.66 -2.65 0.68
CA VAL A 267 -11.06 -2.74 0.24
C VAL A 267 -11.74 -3.98 0.77
N VAL A 268 -13.07 -3.89 0.98
CA VAL A 268 -13.88 -5.01 1.49
C VAL A 268 -14.15 -6.07 0.41
N TYR A 269 -14.15 -7.35 0.80
CA TYR A 269 -14.48 -8.50 -0.04
C TYR A 269 -15.47 -9.45 0.64
N LEU A 270 -15.12 -9.94 1.85
CA LEU A 270 -15.88 -10.94 2.58
C LEU A 270 -16.78 -10.33 3.67
N GLU A 271 -16.42 -9.17 4.20
CA GLU A 271 -17.07 -8.57 5.38
C GLU A 271 -18.56 -8.31 5.16
N PRO A 272 -19.01 -7.70 4.04
CA PRO A 272 -20.45 -7.52 3.79
C PRO A 272 -21.18 -8.86 3.66
N LEU A 273 -20.55 -9.88 3.06
CA LEU A 273 -21.12 -11.22 2.92
C LEU A 273 -21.28 -11.91 4.27
N ALA A 274 -20.23 -11.85 5.12
CA ALA A 274 -20.24 -12.45 6.44
C ALA A 274 -21.29 -11.82 7.36
N VAL A 275 -21.43 -10.48 7.32
CA VAL A 275 -22.45 -9.74 8.06
C VAL A 275 -23.86 -10.20 7.65
N MET A 276 -24.15 -10.23 6.37
CA MET A 276 -25.47 -10.63 5.85
C MET A 276 -25.77 -12.10 6.15
N LEU A 277 -24.81 -13.00 5.98
CA LEU A 277 -24.97 -14.42 6.33
C LEU A 277 -25.16 -14.63 7.83
N SER A 278 -24.47 -13.86 8.68
CA SER A 278 -24.63 -13.89 10.14
C SER A 278 -26.03 -13.43 10.55
N GLU A 279 -26.51 -12.34 9.99
CA GLU A 279 -27.86 -11.82 10.25
C GLU A 279 -28.94 -12.81 9.84
N LYS A 280 -28.85 -13.39 8.63
CA LYS A 280 -29.82 -14.37 8.14
C LYS A 280 -29.82 -15.70 8.92
N SER A 281 -28.67 -16.15 9.38
CA SER A 281 -28.55 -17.41 10.12
C SER A 281 -28.76 -17.29 11.62
N GLY A 282 -28.70 -16.07 12.18
CA GLY A 282 -28.70 -15.82 13.62
C GLY A 282 -27.48 -16.41 14.34
N ARG A 283 -26.35 -16.62 13.65
CA ARG A 283 -25.11 -17.23 14.16
C ARG A 283 -23.87 -16.48 13.71
N PRO A 284 -22.79 -16.55 14.50
CA PRO A 284 -21.49 -16.05 13.99
C PRO A 284 -21.06 -16.82 12.74
N VAL A 285 -20.58 -16.10 11.73
CA VAL A 285 -20.13 -16.68 10.45
C VAL A 285 -18.66 -16.35 10.24
N LYS A 286 -17.83 -17.40 10.10
CA LYS A 286 -16.44 -17.28 9.66
C LYS A 286 -16.35 -17.47 8.16
N MET A 287 -15.65 -16.54 7.50
CA MET A 287 -15.27 -16.65 6.09
C MET A 287 -13.76 -16.51 5.94
N ALA A 288 -13.15 -17.36 5.15
CA ALA A 288 -11.74 -17.28 4.79
C ALA A 288 -11.58 -17.73 3.34
N MET A 289 -10.86 -16.93 2.55
CA MET A 289 -10.54 -17.29 1.17
C MET A 289 -9.50 -18.41 1.12
N SER A 290 -9.64 -19.30 0.13
CA SER A 290 -8.52 -20.15 -0.28
C SER A 290 -7.45 -19.33 -0.99
N ARG A 291 -6.25 -19.89 -1.20
CA ARG A 291 -5.21 -19.20 -1.99
C ARG A 291 -5.67 -18.89 -3.42
N GLU A 292 -6.37 -19.83 -4.03
CA GLU A 292 -6.94 -19.65 -5.35
C GLU A 292 -7.97 -18.50 -5.40
N GLU A 293 -8.86 -18.42 -4.41
CA GLU A 293 -9.82 -17.32 -4.31
C GLU A 293 -9.14 -15.96 -4.11
N VAL A 294 -8.03 -15.90 -3.35
CA VAL A 294 -7.25 -14.67 -3.19
C VAL A 294 -6.76 -14.17 -4.56
N PHE A 295 -6.18 -15.04 -5.39
CA PHE A 295 -5.71 -14.65 -6.72
C PHE A 295 -6.85 -14.29 -7.69
N ARG A 296 -7.96 -15.03 -7.64
CA ARG A 296 -9.08 -14.84 -8.58
C ARG A 296 -10.03 -13.71 -8.23
N ALA A 297 -10.11 -13.32 -6.96
CA ALA A 297 -11.20 -12.46 -6.47
C ALA A 297 -10.78 -11.28 -5.63
N THR A 298 -9.47 -11.06 -5.44
CA THR A 298 -8.94 -9.83 -4.84
C THR A 298 -8.22 -8.99 -5.89
N GLY A 299 -7.95 -7.72 -5.57
CA GLY A 299 -7.37 -6.81 -6.53
C GLY A 299 -5.85 -6.97 -6.69
N PRO A 300 -5.37 -7.31 -7.89
CA PRO A 300 -3.95 -7.21 -8.26
C PRO A 300 -3.51 -5.76 -8.50
N ALA A 301 -2.20 -5.54 -8.72
CA ALA A 301 -1.68 -4.32 -9.33
C ALA A 301 -2.11 -4.25 -10.81
N SER A 302 -2.27 -3.05 -11.34
CA SER A 302 -2.58 -2.82 -12.74
C SER A 302 -1.46 -3.34 -13.66
N ALA A 303 -1.83 -4.01 -14.76
CA ALA A 303 -0.96 -4.02 -15.92
C ALA A 303 -0.93 -2.64 -16.59
N SER A 304 0.11 -2.35 -17.33
CA SER A 304 0.21 -1.08 -18.05
C SER A 304 1.01 -1.17 -19.34
N VAL A 305 0.64 -0.31 -20.29
CA VAL A 305 1.45 0.02 -21.48
C VAL A 305 1.86 1.48 -21.36
N ALA A 306 3.15 1.75 -21.46
CA ALA A 306 3.70 3.10 -21.34
C ALA A 306 4.53 3.46 -22.57
N ARG A 307 4.21 4.59 -23.22
CA ARG A 307 5.02 5.20 -24.29
C ARG A 307 5.75 6.38 -23.71
N VAL A 308 7.07 6.36 -23.78
CA VAL A 308 7.91 7.41 -23.22
C VAL A 308 8.83 7.94 -24.30
N LYS A 309 8.93 9.28 -24.37
CA LYS A 309 9.87 10.00 -25.24
C LYS A 309 10.66 10.98 -24.38
N VAL A 310 11.99 10.92 -24.48
CA VAL A 310 12.91 11.76 -23.69
C VAL A 310 13.95 12.37 -24.61
N GLY A 311 14.12 13.68 -24.53
CA GLY A 311 15.16 14.43 -25.24
C GLY A 311 16.20 14.97 -24.26
N ALA A 312 17.48 14.84 -24.59
CA ALA A 312 18.57 15.36 -23.77
C ALA A 312 19.69 15.96 -24.62
N LYS A 313 20.45 16.87 -24.04
CA LYS A 313 21.71 17.37 -24.61
C LYS A 313 22.87 16.41 -24.28
N ARG A 314 23.98 16.56 -25.00
CA ARG A 314 25.20 15.75 -24.71
C ARG A 314 25.84 16.07 -23.36
N ASP A 315 25.52 17.21 -22.75
CA ASP A 315 25.96 17.55 -21.39
C ASP A 315 25.12 16.88 -20.30
N GLY A 316 24.08 16.10 -20.68
CA GLY A 316 23.17 15.40 -19.79
C GLY A 316 21.92 16.19 -19.44
N THR A 317 21.74 17.44 -19.88
CA THR A 317 20.53 18.21 -19.58
C THR A 317 19.32 17.62 -20.31
N ILE A 318 18.29 17.18 -19.57
CA ILE A 318 17.01 16.73 -20.13
C ILE A 318 16.24 17.96 -20.60
N THR A 319 15.94 18.04 -21.89
CA THR A 319 15.28 19.19 -22.52
C THR A 319 13.78 19.04 -22.63
N ALA A 320 13.29 17.82 -22.78
CA ALA A 320 11.86 17.48 -22.80
C ALA A 320 11.62 16.02 -22.41
N ALA A 321 10.47 15.76 -21.80
CA ALA A 321 9.98 14.41 -21.53
C ALA A 321 8.48 14.32 -21.81
N GLN A 322 8.05 13.24 -22.49
CA GLN A 322 6.64 12.94 -22.74
C GLN A 322 6.35 11.51 -22.34
N ALA A 323 5.20 11.29 -21.71
CA ALA A 323 4.70 9.97 -21.35
C ALA A 323 3.22 9.85 -21.64
N TRP A 324 2.84 8.70 -22.19
CA TRP A 324 1.47 8.23 -22.34
C TRP A 324 1.38 6.86 -21.67
N VAL A 325 0.48 6.70 -20.69
CA VAL A 325 0.39 5.44 -19.91
C VAL A 325 -1.06 5.00 -19.79
N ALA A 326 -1.38 3.80 -20.28
CA ALA A 326 -2.66 3.16 -20.08
C ALA A 326 -2.54 2.09 -18.98
N TYR A 327 -3.40 2.19 -17.96
CA TYR A 327 -3.49 1.26 -16.84
C TYR A 327 -4.75 0.42 -16.93
N GLU A 328 -4.64 -0.90 -16.80
CA GLU A 328 -5.79 -1.79 -16.64
C GLU A 328 -6.45 -1.59 -15.28
N ALA A 329 -7.73 -1.25 -15.24
CA ALA A 329 -8.51 -1.13 -14.02
C ALA A 329 -9.07 -2.47 -13.51
N GLY A 330 -9.03 -3.49 -14.37
CA GLY A 330 -9.90 -4.64 -14.20
C GLY A 330 -11.36 -4.28 -14.52
N ALA A 331 -12.28 -4.98 -13.92
CA ALA A 331 -13.71 -4.87 -14.25
C ALA A 331 -14.40 -3.55 -13.79
N PHE A 332 -13.77 -2.78 -12.94
CA PHE A 332 -14.32 -1.54 -12.37
C PHE A 332 -13.26 -0.45 -12.33
N ALA A 333 -13.67 0.80 -12.53
CA ALA A 333 -12.79 1.96 -12.51
C ALA A 333 -11.98 2.09 -11.21
N GLY A 334 -10.82 2.75 -11.28
CA GLY A 334 -9.96 3.02 -10.14
C GLY A 334 -8.53 2.45 -10.29
N ALA A 335 -8.01 2.37 -11.52
CA ALA A 335 -6.59 2.17 -11.76
C ALA A 335 -5.78 3.35 -11.20
N PRO A 336 -4.49 3.15 -10.86
CA PRO A 336 -3.65 4.20 -10.25
C PRO A 336 -3.07 5.17 -11.29
N TYR A 337 -3.90 5.66 -12.22
CA TYR A 337 -3.48 6.53 -13.33
C TYR A 337 -2.91 7.88 -12.86
N MET A 338 -3.55 8.54 -11.88
CA MET A 338 -3.05 9.81 -11.33
C MET A 338 -1.81 9.65 -10.45
N PRO A 339 -1.75 8.71 -9.50
CA PRO A 339 -0.50 8.44 -8.77
C PRO A 339 0.68 8.12 -9.69
N GLY A 340 0.45 7.34 -10.76
CA GLY A 340 1.47 7.06 -11.77
C GLY A 340 1.92 8.31 -12.53
N ALA A 341 0.97 9.18 -12.92
CA ALA A 341 1.28 10.47 -13.55
C ALA A 341 2.08 11.40 -12.62
N MET A 342 1.74 11.41 -11.33
CA MET A 342 2.45 12.23 -10.33
C MET A 342 3.87 11.74 -10.08
N ALA A 343 4.12 10.43 -10.16
CA ALA A 343 5.40 9.84 -9.80
C ALA A 343 6.44 9.91 -10.95
N ILE A 344 6.03 9.72 -12.19
CA ILE A 344 6.92 9.43 -13.32
C ILE A 344 8.10 10.40 -13.49
N PHE A 345 7.87 11.69 -13.33
CA PHE A 345 8.88 12.74 -13.50
C PHE A 345 9.27 13.46 -12.20
N ALA A 346 8.64 13.11 -11.08
CA ALA A 346 8.80 13.84 -9.82
C ALA A 346 10.24 13.96 -9.30
N PRO A 347 11.14 12.96 -9.48
CA PRO A 347 12.53 13.07 -9.04
C PRO A 347 13.36 14.11 -9.80
N TYR A 348 12.87 14.65 -10.91
CA TYR A 348 13.66 15.44 -11.83
C TYR A 348 13.13 16.86 -12.02
N GLU A 349 14.05 17.80 -12.21
CA GLU A 349 13.73 19.16 -12.58
C GLU A 349 13.58 19.26 -14.11
N LEU A 350 12.34 19.33 -14.59
CA LEU A 350 12.01 19.38 -16.01
C LEU A 350 11.28 20.66 -16.36
N GLU A 351 11.76 21.37 -17.39
CA GLU A 351 11.11 22.58 -17.91
C GLU A 351 9.96 22.26 -18.86
N ASN A 352 10.11 21.21 -19.69
CA ASN A 352 9.14 20.86 -20.72
C ASN A 352 8.73 19.39 -20.56
N PHE A 353 7.47 19.16 -20.20
CA PHE A 353 6.95 17.79 -20.12
C PHE A 353 5.44 17.71 -20.37
N LEU A 354 5.00 16.51 -20.78
CA LEU A 354 3.61 16.09 -20.85
C LEU A 354 3.46 14.67 -20.34
N VAL A 355 2.51 14.45 -19.44
CA VAL A 355 2.07 13.11 -19.01
C VAL A 355 0.58 12.98 -19.30
N GLU A 356 0.21 11.94 -20.02
CA GLU A 356 -1.18 11.52 -20.22
C GLU A 356 -1.37 10.10 -19.70
N THR A 357 -2.38 9.91 -18.86
CA THR A 357 -2.63 8.60 -18.24
C THR A 357 -4.10 8.22 -18.35
N PHE A 358 -4.39 6.93 -18.42
CA PHE A 358 -5.72 6.40 -18.66
C PHE A 358 -6.05 5.26 -17.69
N ASP A 359 -7.27 5.25 -17.20
CA ASP A 359 -7.91 4.23 -16.37
C ASP A 359 -8.85 3.42 -17.27
N VAL A 360 -8.48 2.17 -17.60
CA VAL A 360 -9.13 1.41 -18.66
C VAL A 360 -9.73 0.10 -18.12
N LEU A 361 -11.03 -0.10 -18.34
CA LEU A 361 -11.75 -1.30 -17.95
C LEU A 361 -11.39 -2.51 -18.83
N VAL A 362 -11.16 -3.65 -18.19
CA VAL A 362 -10.94 -4.96 -18.83
C VAL A 362 -11.62 -6.05 -18.01
N ASN A 363 -11.95 -7.20 -18.63
CA ASN A 363 -12.61 -8.33 -17.94
C ASN A 363 -11.63 -9.17 -17.09
N LYS A 364 -10.95 -8.49 -16.17
CA LYS A 364 -10.03 -9.05 -15.16
C LYS A 364 -10.47 -8.60 -13.76
N PRO A 365 -9.97 -9.21 -12.67
CA PRO A 365 -10.28 -8.74 -11.31
C PRO A 365 -10.03 -7.23 -11.16
N LYS A 366 -10.93 -6.53 -10.43
CA LYS A 366 -10.73 -5.11 -10.14
C LYS A 366 -9.40 -4.92 -9.44
N VAL A 367 -8.57 -4.04 -9.95
CA VAL A 367 -7.28 -3.75 -9.33
C VAL A 367 -7.43 -3.14 -7.95
N ALA A 368 -6.46 -3.38 -7.08
CA ALA A 368 -6.30 -2.72 -5.80
C ALA A 368 -4.89 -2.14 -5.72
N ALA A 369 -4.65 -1.35 -4.69
CA ALA A 369 -3.33 -0.82 -4.44
C ALA A 369 -2.28 -1.93 -4.33
N TYR A 370 -1.12 -1.71 -4.92
CA TYR A 370 0.07 -2.48 -4.65
C TYR A 370 1.24 -1.53 -4.43
N ARG A 371 1.62 -1.30 -3.18
CA ARG A 371 2.82 -0.62 -2.68
C ARG A 371 3.36 0.43 -3.66
N ALA A 372 3.04 1.71 -3.48
CA ALA A 372 3.23 2.81 -4.43
C ALA A 372 2.46 2.66 -5.76
N PRO A 373 1.12 2.56 -5.71
CA PRO A 373 0.30 2.26 -6.90
C PRO A 373 0.60 3.15 -8.09
N GLY A 374 0.87 2.57 -9.25
CA GLY A 374 1.16 3.26 -10.50
C GLY A 374 2.61 3.73 -10.67
N ALA A 375 3.33 4.01 -9.57
CA ALA A 375 4.70 4.51 -9.64
C ALA A 375 5.69 3.46 -10.19
N PRO A 376 5.69 2.18 -9.78
CA PRO A 376 6.60 1.19 -10.36
C PRO A 376 6.49 1.08 -11.87
N GLN A 377 5.27 1.06 -12.41
CA GLN A 377 5.02 0.91 -13.86
C GLN A 377 5.48 2.14 -14.63
N SER A 378 5.06 3.34 -14.21
CA SER A 378 5.38 4.59 -14.91
C SER A 378 6.87 4.93 -14.81
N MET A 379 7.47 4.80 -13.63
CA MET A 379 8.89 5.09 -13.43
C MET A 379 9.79 4.04 -14.09
N HIS A 380 9.36 2.76 -14.19
CA HIS A 380 10.07 1.76 -14.98
C HIS A 380 10.33 2.26 -16.40
N ALA A 381 9.30 2.74 -17.09
CA ALA A 381 9.43 3.21 -18.46
C ALA A 381 10.39 4.41 -18.59
N PHE A 382 10.24 5.39 -17.70
CA PHE A 382 11.07 6.60 -17.75
C PHE A 382 12.53 6.34 -17.34
N GLU A 383 12.75 5.58 -16.28
CA GLU A 383 14.10 5.24 -15.79
C GLU A 383 14.89 4.37 -16.78
N CYS A 384 14.18 3.51 -17.55
CA CYS A 384 14.79 2.75 -18.64
C CYS A 384 15.18 3.65 -19.82
N ALA A 385 14.35 4.63 -20.18
CA ALA A 385 14.69 5.61 -21.20
C ALA A 385 15.86 6.51 -20.80
N LEU A 386 15.95 6.90 -19.51
CA LEU A 386 17.10 7.65 -18.98
C LEU A 386 18.39 6.83 -19.00
N ASP A 387 18.31 5.54 -18.72
CA ASP A 387 19.50 4.66 -18.80
C ASP A 387 20.02 4.55 -20.25
N GLU A 388 19.12 4.48 -21.23
CA GLU A 388 19.46 4.51 -22.66
C GLU A 388 20.06 5.87 -23.07
N ILE A 389 19.53 6.99 -22.59
CA ILE A 389 20.11 8.32 -22.79
C ILE A 389 21.55 8.35 -22.24
N ALA A 390 21.78 7.86 -21.02
CA ALA A 390 23.11 7.82 -20.41
C ALA A 390 24.12 7.07 -21.28
N GLN A 391 23.72 5.93 -21.85
CA GLN A 391 24.55 5.15 -22.79
C GLN A 391 24.85 5.94 -24.08
N LEU A 392 23.84 6.59 -24.68
CA LEU A 392 23.99 7.33 -25.95
C LEU A 392 24.90 8.55 -25.84
N ILE A 393 25.00 9.17 -24.65
CA ILE A 393 25.86 10.33 -24.42
C ILE A 393 27.16 9.97 -23.67
N ASP A 394 27.43 8.69 -23.42
CA ASP A 394 28.59 8.17 -22.68
C ASP A 394 28.76 8.81 -21.30
N MET A 395 27.65 8.91 -20.54
CA MET A 395 27.60 9.47 -19.19
C MET A 395 27.25 8.39 -18.18
N ASP A 396 27.87 8.45 -16.98
CA ASP A 396 27.49 7.59 -15.86
C ASP A 396 26.00 7.78 -15.52
N PRO A 397 25.19 6.70 -15.31
CA PRO A 397 23.76 6.81 -15.08
C PRO A 397 23.39 7.53 -13.78
N ILE A 398 24.26 7.51 -12.75
CA ILE A 398 24.04 8.32 -11.53
C ILE A 398 24.38 9.79 -11.82
N ASP A 399 25.41 10.08 -12.59
CA ASP A 399 25.77 11.48 -12.94
C ASP A 399 24.68 12.15 -13.78
N LEU A 400 24.09 11.43 -14.74
CA LEU A 400 22.93 11.94 -15.49
C LEU A 400 21.76 12.30 -14.55
N ARG A 401 21.47 11.45 -13.56
CA ARG A 401 20.42 11.69 -12.58
C ARG A 401 20.78 12.84 -11.63
N LEU A 402 22.02 12.93 -11.17
CA LEU A 402 22.51 14.06 -10.34
C LEU A 402 22.39 15.40 -11.06
N HIS A 403 22.70 15.44 -12.37
CA HIS A 403 22.63 16.63 -13.19
C HIS A 403 21.21 17.22 -13.27
N ASN A 404 20.20 16.35 -13.31
CA ASN A 404 18.78 16.71 -13.45
C ASN A 404 17.96 16.57 -12.17
N ALA A 405 18.60 16.24 -11.04
CA ALA A 405 17.89 15.92 -9.80
C ALA A 405 17.14 17.10 -9.22
N ALA A 406 15.89 16.87 -8.86
CA ALA A 406 15.12 17.79 -8.02
C ALA A 406 15.81 18.00 -6.66
N ASP A 407 15.61 19.20 -6.10
CA ASP A 407 16.14 19.61 -4.80
C ASP A 407 15.11 20.45 -4.04
N GLU A 408 15.48 20.92 -2.86
CA GLU A 408 14.68 21.90 -2.11
C GLU A 408 14.30 23.09 -3.01
N GLY A 409 13.03 23.45 -3.05
CA GLY A 409 12.48 24.55 -3.86
C GLY A 409 12.13 24.18 -5.30
N THR A 410 12.58 23.03 -5.84
CA THR A 410 12.14 22.55 -7.16
C THR A 410 10.64 22.34 -7.17
N GLN A 411 9.97 22.84 -8.20
CA GLN A 411 8.56 22.58 -8.41
C GLN A 411 8.38 21.20 -9.05
N ALA A 412 7.80 20.28 -8.28
CA ALA A 412 7.51 18.93 -8.75
C ALA A 412 6.64 18.93 -10.01
N SER A 413 6.73 17.89 -10.82
CA SER A 413 5.92 17.73 -12.04
C SER A 413 4.41 17.73 -11.75
N TYR A 414 4.01 17.30 -10.55
CA TYR A 414 2.61 17.26 -10.10
C TYR A 414 2.16 18.49 -9.28
N GLY A 415 2.99 19.56 -9.21
CA GLY A 415 2.58 20.89 -8.76
C GLY A 415 3.24 21.47 -7.52
N PRO A 416 3.43 20.80 -6.37
CA PRO A 416 4.00 21.40 -5.15
C PRO A 416 5.49 21.70 -5.31
N LYS A 417 5.99 22.65 -4.51
CA LYS A 417 7.42 22.84 -4.34
C LYS A 417 7.93 21.90 -3.24
N PHE A 418 9.05 21.26 -3.49
CA PHE A 418 9.65 20.37 -2.52
C PHE A 418 10.21 21.18 -1.32
N PRO A 419 9.91 20.76 -0.06
CA PRO A 419 10.70 21.13 1.09
C PRO A 419 12.10 20.49 1.01
N PRO A 420 12.97 20.59 2.01
CA PRO A 420 14.20 19.80 2.02
C PRO A 420 13.91 18.32 1.72
N ILE A 421 14.60 17.74 0.74
CA ILE A 421 14.46 16.36 0.27
C ILE A 421 15.83 15.69 0.13
N GLY A 422 15.88 14.36 0.24
CA GLY A 422 17.12 13.59 0.23
C GLY A 422 17.50 12.98 -1.12
N PHE A 423 16.92 13.40 -2.27
CA PHE A 423 17.18 12.71 -3.54
C PHE A 423 18.63 12.80 -3.97
N LYS A 424 19.23 14.01 -4.00
CA LYS A 424 20.66 14.19 -4.31
C LYS A 424 21.56 13.45 -3.34
N ALA A 425 21.18 13.42 -2.05
CA ALA A 425 21.94 12.67 -1.04
C ALA A 425 21.88 11.16 -1.28
N CYS A 426 20.74 10.63 -1.70
CA CYS A 426 20.60 9.21 -2.11
C CYS A 426 21.45 8.89 -3.34
N LEU A 427 21.45 9.76 -4.36
CA LEU A 427 22.30 9.61 -5.55
C LEU A 427 23.78 9.61 -5.18
N GLN A 428 24.22 10.54 -4.33
CA GLN A 428 25.60 10.60 -3.89
C GLN A 428 25.98 9.39 -3.04
N ALA A 429 25.12 8.97 -2.12
CA ALA A 429 25.36 7.79 -1.29
C ALA A 429 25.43 6.50 -2.15
N ALA A 430 24.60 6.39 -3.18
CA ALA A 430 24.65 5.27 -4.14
C ALA A 430 25.97 5.31 -4.93
N LYS A 431 26.38 6.49 -5.42
CA LYS A 431 27.63 6.66 -6.18
C LYS A 431 28.86 6.30 -5.35
N ASP A 432 28.90 6.69 -4.08
CA ASP A 432 30.00 6.44 -3.17
C ASP A 432 29.98 5.02 -2.56
N HIS A 433 28.92 4.27 -2.79
CA HIS A 433 28.75 2.94 -2.20
C HIS A 433 29.81 1.95 -2.74
N PRO A 434 30.44 1.12 -1.87
CA PRO A 434 31.47 0.17 -2.31
C PRO A 434 31.00 -0.78 -3.43
N ASN A 435 29.75 -1.24 -3.39
CA ASN A 435 29.18 -2.10 -4.42
C ASN A 435 29.06 -1.40 -5.78
N TYR A 436 28.80 -0.09 -5.81
CA TYR A 436 28.75 0.68 -7.07
C TYR A 436 30.14 0.91 -7.64
N GLN A 437 31.12 1.14 -6.78
CA GLN A 437 32.54 1.34 -7.17
C GLN A 437 33.23 0.02 -7.57
N ALA A 438 32.68 -1.13 -7.20
CA ALA A 438 33.23 -2.43 -7.61
C ALA A 438 33.05 -2.65 -9.12
N PRO A 439 33.97 -3.37 -9.79
CA PRO A 439 33.81 -3.71 -11.19
C PRO A 439 32.58 -4.61 -11.40
N VAL A 440 31.84 -4.37 -12.49
CA VAL A 440 30.72 -5.23 -12.89
C VAL A 440 31.25 -6.64 -13.19
N PRO A 441 30.64 -7.71 -12.65
CA PRO A 441 31.04 -9.07 -12.92
C PRO A 441 30.97 -9.41 -14.41
N GLU A 442 31.87 -10.31 -14.89
CA GLU A 442 31.90 -10.73 -16.29
C GLU A 442 30.55 -11.30 -16.75
N GLY A 443 30.08 -10.86 -17.90
CA GLY A 443 28.78 -11.24 -18.49
C GLY A 443 27.56 -10.67 -17.77
N ALA A 444 27.75 -9.85 -16.74
CA ALA A 444 26.64 -9.14 -16.06
C ALA A 444 26.47 -7.72 -16.59
N GLY A 445 25.28 -7.16 -16.40
CA GLY A 445 24.99 -5.74 -16.56
C GLY A 445 24.67 -5.10 -15.21
N ARG A 446 25.08 -3.84 -15.03
CA ARG A 446 24.65 -3.02 -13.87
C ARG A 446 23.49 -2.13 -14.26
N GLY A 447 22.35 -2.28 -13.59
CA GLY A 447 21.22 -1.37 -13.69
C GLY A 447 21.20 -0.35 -12.56
N VAL A 448 20.73 0.85 -12.87
CA VAL A 448 20.51 1.94 -11.90
C VAL A 448 19.14 2.52 -12.15
N ALA A 449 18.39 2.84 -11.08
CA ALA A 449 17.14 3.56 -11.19
C ALA A 449 16.83 4.36 -9.92
N ALA A 450 16.09 5.45 -10.08
CA ALA A 450 15.48 6.20 -8.99
C ALA A 450 14.09 5.67 -8.66
N GLY A 451 13.66 5.85 -7.42
CA GLY A 451 12.30 5.61 -6.97
C GLY A 451 11.74 6.81 -6.21
N PHE A 452 10.45 7.01 -6.33
CA PHE A 452 9.74 8.12 -5.71
C PHE A 452 8.37 7.70 -5.22
N TRP A 453 7.99 8.25 -4.06
CA TRP A 453 6.61 8.22 -3.59
C TRP A 453 6.29 9.49 -2.81
N PHE A 454 5.12 10.09 -3.09
CA PHE A 454 4.76 11.40 -2.54
C PHE A 454 4.33 11.37 -1.07
N ASN A 455 4.13 10.17 -0.48
CA ASN A 455 3.61 9.94 0.87
C ASN A 455 2.33 10.74 1.17
N VAL A 456 1.54 10.28 2.12
CA VAL A 456 0.33 10.97 2.54
C VAL A 456 0.27 11.11 4.07
N GLY A 457 -0.48 12.08 4.56
CA GLY A 457 -0.71 12.32 5.98
C GLY A 457 -2.06 11.77 6.42
N MET A 458 -3.11 12.55 6.25
CA MET A 458 -4.50 12.24 6.60
C MET A 458 -4.76 12.12 8.11
N GLN A 459 -5.98 11.68 8.48
CA GLN A 459 -6.46 11.68 9.86
C GLN A 459 -5.83 10.55 10.68
N SER A 460 -5.47 10.87 11.91
CA SER A 460 -5.06 9.91 12.94
C SER A 460 -5.49 10.37 14.32
N SER A 461 -5.78 9.39 15.17
CA SER A 461 -6.08 9.58 16.58
C SER A 461 -5.23 8.65 17.43
N ALA A 462 -4.83 9.10 18.62
CA ALA A 462 -4.12 8.30 19.60
C ALA A 462 -4.50 8.74 21.02
N GLU A 463 -4.46 7.78 21.93
CA GLU A 463 -4.61 7.98 23.36
C GLU A 463 -3.41 7.37 24.09
N VAL A 464 -2.99 7.99 25.19
CA VAL A 464 -1.90 7.53 26.02
C VAL A 464 -2.36 7.47 27.48
N HIS A 465 -2.28 6.29 28.09
CA HIS A 465 -2.71 6.06 29.45
C HIS A 465 -1.50 5.69 30.32
N ILE A 466 -1.45 6.28 31.51
CA ILE A 466 -0.42 5.99 32.51
C ILE A 466 -1.01 5.04 33.57
N ASN A 467 -0.42 3.85 33.71
CA ASN A 467 -0.79 2.90 34.73
C ASN A 467 -0.22 3.28 36.11
N GLU A 468 -0.75 2.70 37.19
CA GLU A 468 -0.37 3.01 38.56
C GLU A 468 1.12 2.79 38.85
N ASN A 469 1.78 1.91 38.12
CA ASN A 469 3.21 1.62 38.24
C ASN A 469 4.09 2.47 37.30
N GLY A 470 3.51 3.45 36.60
CA GLY A 470 4.23 4.34 35.67
C GLY A 470 4.50 3.73 34.29
N THR A 471 3.96 2.54 33.97
CA THR A 471 4.00 2.01 32.60
C THR A 471 3.00 2.75 31.72
N VAL A 472 3.30 2.80 30.42
CA VAL A 472 2.58 3.59 29.44
C VAL A 472 1.88 2.66 28.44
N MET A 473 0.57 2.89 28.21
CA MET A 473 -0.19 2.23 27.17
C MET A 473 -0.55 3.26 26.10
N VAL A 474 -0.08 3.04 24.89
CA VAL A 474 -0.47 3.78 23.68
C VAL A 474 -1.60 3.02 22.99
N ILE A 475 -2.71 3.70 22.73
CA ILE A 475 -3.87 3.17 22.01
C ILE A 475 -4.01 4.00 20.74
N GLU A 476 -4.00 3.35 19.59
CA GLU A 476 -4.09 4.00 18.29
C GLU A 476 -4.90 3.15 17.30
N GLY A 477 -5.37 3.74 16.19
CA GLY A 477 -6.31 3.09 15.29
C GLY A 477 -5.73 2.70 13.93
N SER A 478 -4.40 2.61 13.77
CA SER A 478 -3.78 2.22 12.50
C SER A 478 -3.29 0.77 12.57
N PRO A 479 -3.84 -0.18 11.77
CA PRO A 479 -3.36 -1.56 11.76
C PRO A 479 -1.85 -1.66 11.56
N ASP A 480 -1.18 -2.47 12.38
CA ASP A 480 0.29 -2.62 12.36
C ASP A 480 0.76 -3.45 11.17
N ILE A 481 1.39 -2.78 10.21
CA ILE A 481 2.06 -3.42 9.08
C ILE A 481 3.52 -2.98 9.07
N GLY A 482 4.44 -3.95 9.10
CA GLY A 482 5.88 -3.70 9.09
C GLY A 482 6.47 -3.25 10.42
N GLY A 483 5.74 -3.37 11.54
CA GLY A 483 6.25 -3.09 12.89
C GLY A 483 6.03 -1.67 13.40
N SER A 484 5.02 -0.98 12.90
CA SER A 484 4.68 0.39 13.31
C SER A 484 4.46 0.55 14.82
N ARG A 485 3.94 -0.49 15.54
CA ARG A 485 3.82 -0.46 17.01
C ARG A 485 5.13 -0.14 17.73
N ALA A 486 6.25 -0.71 17.26
CA ALA A 486 7.56 -0.42 17.84
C ALA A 486 7.96 1.04 17.64
N SER A 487 7.68 1.62 16.47
CA SER A 487 7.91 3.04 16.19
C SER A 487 7.03 3.95 17.07
N MET A 488 5.76 3.57 17.30
CA MET A 488 4.88 4.30 18.23
C MET A 488 5.41 4.25 19.67
N CYS A 489 5.90 3.08 20.11
CA CYS A 489 6.52 2.93 21.44
C CYS A 489 7.79 3.78 21.55
N LEU A 490 8.66 3.83 20.53
CA LEU A 490 9.87 4.66 20.54
C LEU A 490 9.57 6.15 20.62
N MET A 491 8.61 6.63 19.82
CA MET A 491 8.21 8.06 19.85
C MET A 491 7.56 8.43 21.18
N ALA A 492 6.73 7.56 21.75
CA ALA A 492 6.14 7.80 23.06
C ALA A 492 7.19 7.79 24.18
N ALA A 493 8.12 6.84 24.14
CA ALA A 493 9.22 6.76 25.12
C ALA A 493 10.12 7.99 25.06
N GLU A 494 10.52 8.43 23.87
CA GLU A 494 11.31 9.65 23.64
C GLU A 494 10.59 10.88 24.16
N THR A 495 9.32 11.08 23.78
CA THR A 495 8.53 12.27 24.18
C THR A 495 8.35 12.33 25.69
N LEU A 496 8.02 11.19 26.33
CA LEU A 496 7.80 11.15 27.76
C LEU A 496 9.09 11.11 28.59
N GLY A 497 10.25 10.82 27.96
CA GLY A 497 11.53 10.66 28.65
C GLY A 497 11.63 9.37 29.48
N VAL A 498 11.02 8.29 29.01
CA VAL A 498 11.02 6.99 29.68
C VAL A 498 11.69 5.92 28.83
N GLU A 499 12.07 4.80 29.45
CA GLU A 499 12.65 3.66 28.74
C GLU A 499 11.60 2.97 27.85
N TYR A 500 12.03 2.49 26.66
CA TYR A 500 11.19 1.80 25.70
C TYR A 500 10.38 0.63 26.29
N ASP A 501 10.98 -0.13 27.21
CA ASP A 501 10.36 -1.31 27.82
C ASP A 501 9.17 -0.97 28.74
N LYS A 502 9.02 0.29 29.13
CA LYS A 502 7.86 0.80 29.89
C LYS A 502 6.65 1.10 29.02
N VAL A 503 6.80 1.11 27.70
CA VAL A 503 5.75 1.48 26.76
C VAL A 503 5.21 0.25 26.03
N ARG A 504 3.89 0.20 25.84
CA ARG A 504 3.20 -0.78 25.00
C ARG A 504 2.24 -0.05 24.08
N ALA A 505 2.11 -0.54 22.83
CA ALA A 505 1.16 -0.01 21.88
C ALA A 505 0.13 -1.09 21.49
N GLN A 506 -1.12 -0.67 21.38
CA GLN A 506 -2.25 -1.50 20.99
C GLN A 506 -3.01 -0.83 19.85
N VAL A 507 -3.34 -1.59 18.80
CA VAL A 507 -4.28 -1.18 17.76
C VAL A 507 -5.69 -1.40 18.30
N ALA A 508 -6.48 -0.32 18.34
CA ALA A 508 -7.85 -0.33 18.87
C ALA A 508 -8.89 -0.66 17.80
N ASP A 509 -10.07 -1.01 18.24
CA ASP A 509 -11.24 -1.17 17.36
C ASP A 509 -11.95 0.17 17.07
N THR A 510 -13.00 0.14 16.20
CA THR A 510 -13.71 1.34 15.77
C THR A 510 -14.54 2.05 16.84
N GLU A 511 -14.65 1.51 18.04
CA GLU A 511 -15.37 2.11 19.18
C GLU A 511 -14.44 2.61 20.29
N SER A 512 -13.18 2.10 20.30
CA SER A 512 -12.24 2.29 21.41
C SER A 512 -11.25 3.43 21.19
N THR A 513 -11.18 4.02 20.00
CA THR A 513 -10.37 5.20 19.68
C THR A 513 -11.04 6.06 18.60
N GLY A 514 -10.52 7.26 18.38
CA GLY A 514 -10.96 8.14 17.30
C GLY A 514 -10.60 7.61 15.91
N PHE A 515 -11.20 8.20 14.88
CA PHE A 515 -10.96 7.82 13.48
C PHE A 515 -9.47 7.87 13.11
N CYS A 516 -9.00 6.79 12.49
CA CYS A 516 -7.72 6.71 11.81
C CYS A 516 -7.95 6.27 10.36
N ASN A 517 -7.31 6.94 9.42
CA ASN A 517 -7.33 6.55 8.02
C ASN A 517 -6.55 5.24 7.80
N VAL A 518 -6.76 4.60 6.66
CA VAL A 518 -6.11 3.33 6.28
C VAL A 518 -4.58 3.36 6.45
N THR A 519 -3.98 2.25 6.83
CA THR A 519 -2.54 2.03 6.75
C THR A 519 -2.16 1.80 5.27
N GLY A 520 -1.85 2.88 4.57
CA GLY A 520 -1.51 2.96 3.15
C GLY A 520 -0.96 4.36 2.84
N GLY A 521 -0.28 4.55 1.69
CA GLY A 521 0.34 5.83 1.36
C GLY A 521 1.54 6.19 2.25
N SER A 522 2.15 5.20 2.90
CA SER A 522 3.33 5.34 3.78
C SER A 522 3.15 6.31 4.95
N ARG A 523 1.90 6.42 5.47
CA ARG A 523 1.50 7.46 6.42
C ARG A 523 1.68 7.14 7.90
N THR A 524 1.65 5.85 8.27
CA THR A 524 1.43 5.46 9.69
C THR A 524 2.48 6.04 10.62
N THR A 525 3.77 5.85 10.34
CA THR A 525 4.84 6.38 11.21
C THR A 525 4.83 7.92 11.26
N PHE A 526 4.47 8.58 10.15
CA PHE A 526 4.34 10.03 10.11
C PHE A 526 3.08 10.52 10.85
N ALA A 527 1.90 10.15 10.40
CA ALA A 527 0.65 10.74 10.88
C ALA A 527 0.21 10.20 12.25
N THR A 528 0.24 8.87 12.44
CA THR A 528 -0.12 8.26 13.72
C THR A 528 0.99 8.49 14.75
N GLY A 529 2.26 8.49 14.33
CA GLY A 529 3.37 8.89 15.19
C GLY A 529 3.24 10.32 15.70
N MET A 530 2.81 11.27 14.87
CA MET A 530 2.53 12.64 15.29
C MET A 530 1.36 12.69 16.29
N ALA A 531 0.30 11.89 16.10
CA ALA A 531 -0.80 11.82 17.05
C ALA A 531 -0.35 11.26 18.40
N VAL A 532 0.49 10.21 18.39
CA VAL A 532 1.09 9.63 19.62
C VAL A 532 1.96 10.66 20.33
N THR A 533 2.84 11.38 19.62
CA THR A 533 3.69 12.44 20.19
C THR A 533 2.84 13.51 20.88
N ARG A 534 1.80 14.02 20.20
CA ARG A 534 0.89 15.02 20.79
C ARG A 534 0.09 14.50 21.98
N ALA A 535 -0.34 13.24 21.95
CA ALA A 535 -1.00 12.63 23.10
C ALA A 535 -0.05 12.48 24.30
N CYS A 536 1.25 12.23 24.06
CA CYS A 536 2.27 12.24 25.11
C CYS A 536 2.51 13.65 25.65
N GLU A 537 2.51 14.68 24.80
CA GLU A 537 2.60 16.09 25.23
C GLU A 537 1.42 16.48 26.14
N ASP A 538 0.21 15.99 25.83
CA ASP A 538 -0.99 16.18 26.67
C ASP A 538 -0.84 15.47 28.03
N VAL A 539 -0.26 14.24 28.06
CA VAL A 539 0.13 13.56 29.31
C VAL A 539 1.11 14.41 30.12
N ILE A 540 2.14 14.96 29.47
CA ILE A 540 3.14 15.81 30.16
C ILE A 540 2.48 17.03 30.78
N ALA A 541 1.58 17.70 30.05
CA ALA A 541 0.85 18.86 30.57
C ALA A 541 0.02 18.47 31.81
N GLU A 542 -0.70 17.34 31.76
CA GLU A 542 -1.45 16.85 32.91
C GLU A 542 -0.54 16.44 34.07
N CYS A 543 0.62 15.83 33.82
CA CYS A 543 1.63 15.52 34.82
C CYS A 543 2.19 16.77 35.53
N LYS A 544 2.52 17.82 34.78
CA LYS A 544 2.97 19.11 35.33
C LYS A 544 1.92 19.71 36.24
N LYS A 545 0.65 19.75 35.84
CA LYS A 545 -0.47 20.18 36.64
C LYS A 545 -0.61 19.41 37.96
N ARG A 546 -0.48 18.04 37.90
CA ARG A 546 -0.58 17.18 39.08
C ARG A 546 0.61 17.38 40.03
N ALA A 547 1.81 17.63 39.50
CA ALA A 547 2.99 17.94 40.29
C ALA A 547 2.81 19.31 40.98
N ALA A 548 2.36 20.34 40.26
CA ALA A 548 2.05 21.67 40.82
C ALA A 548 1.07 21.58 41.98
N MET A 549 -0.07 20.84 41.79
CA MET A 549 -1.03 20.57 42.88
C MET A 549 -0.37 19.88 44.09
N THR A 550 0.52 18.91 43.83
CA THR A 550 1.21 18.16 44.90
C THR A 550 2.16 19.02 45.69
N TRP A 551 2.85 19.97 45.02
CA TRP A 551 3.85 20.84 45.62
C TRP A 551 3.31 22.18 46.11
N GLY A 552 2.07 22.53 45.74
CA GLY A 552 1.48 23.86 46.03
C GLY A 552 2.12 24.97 45.21
N LEU A 553 2.49 24.67 43.96
CA LEU A 553 3.10 25.57 42.99
C LEU A 553 2.09 25.91 41.87
N ASP A 554 2.40 26.93 41.08
CA ASP A 554 1.70 27.20 39.82
C ASP A 554 2.24 26.28 38.72
N GLU A 555 1.41 25.97 37.66
CA GLU A 555 1.80 25.04 36.60
C GLU A 555 3.02 25.50 35.79
N ASP A 556 3.20 26.81 35.59
CA ASP A 556 4.33 27.42 34.90
C ASP A 556 5.67 27.33 35.68
N GLN A 557 5.59 26.99 36.96
CA GLN A 557 6.72 26.72 37.82
C GLN A 557 7.21 25.27 37.81
N VAL A 558 6.57 24.40 36.99
CA VAL A 558 6.91 23.00 36.88
C VAL A 558 7.45 22.72 35.48
N GLU A 559 8.59 22.08 35.38
CA GLU A 559 9.15 21.55 34.15
C GLU A 559 9.06 20.04 34.08
N TRP A 560 9.22 19.50 32.87
CA TRP A 560 9.27 18.07 32.62
C TRP A 560 10.62 17.70 32.01
N GLU A 561 11.39 16.89 32.69
CA GLU A 561 12.71 16.45 32.26
C GLU A 561 12.92 14.98 32.61
N ASP A 562 13.43 14.19 31.66
CA ASP A 562 13.80 12.78 31.83
C ASP A 562 12.71 11.92 32.54
N GLY A 563 11.46 12.06 32.12
CA GLY A 563 10.33 11.30 32.64
C GLY A 563 9.85 11.70 34.04
N GLN A 564 10.21 12.90 34.48
CA GLN A 564 9.89 13.43 35.81
C GLN A 564 9.44 14.88 35.76
N ALA A 565 8.48 15.23 36.60
CA ALA A 565 8.20 16.61 36.93
C ALA A 565 9.27 17.13 37.89
N ILE A 566 9.84 18.29 37.58
CA ILE A 566 10.84 19.00 38.41
C ILE A 566 10.43 20.46 38.63
N PRO A 567 10.88 21.11 39.68
CA PRO A 567 10.71 22.56 39.84
C PRO A 567 11.41 23.31 38.69
N GLY A 568 10.74 24.29 38.12
CA GLY A 568 11.34 25.16 37.09
C GLY A 568 12.48 26.04 37.60
N PRO A 569 13.26 26.67 36.69
CA PRO A 569 14.38 27.54 37.05
C PRO A 569 13.95 28.70 37.95
N GLY A 570 14.67 28.91 39.02
CA GLY A 570 14.42 29.99 39.98
C GLY A 570 13.30 29.70 40.99
N VAL A 571 12.67 28.58 40.95
CA VAL A 571 11.71 28.14 41.96
C VAL A 571 12.45 27.63 43.19
N ASN A 572 12.37 28.40 44.29
CA ASN A 572 13.01 28.02 45.55
C ASN A 572 12.06 27.14 46.39
N ALA A 573 11.82 25.92 45.92
CA ALA A 573 11.00 24.93 46.60
C ALA A 573 11.83 23.67 46.91
N ASP A 574 11.88 23.29 48.20
CA ASP A 574 12.53 22.04 48.63
C ASP A 574 11.55 20.85 48.37
N VAL A 575 11.37 20.49 47.11
CA VAL A 575 10.48 19.41 46.67
C VAL A 575 11.25 18.37 45.90
N LYS A 576 10.85 17.10 46.03
CA LYS A 576 11.45 15.99 45.32
C LYS A 576 10.80 15.84 43.94
N ALA A 577 11.61 15.62 42.91
CA ALA A 577 11.11 15.24 41.57
C ALA A 577 10.09 14.09 41.63
N LEU A 578 9.08 14.14 40.77
CA LEU A 578 8.01 13.14 40.71
C LEU A 578 8.04 12.44 39.37
N SER A 579 8.28 11.13 39.38
CA SER A 579 8.19 10.25 38.20
C SER A 579 6.72 10.00 37.80
N LEU A 580 6.51 9.42 36.61
CA LEU A 580 5.18 8.95 36.18
C LEU A 580 4.53 8.04 37.23
N ALA A 581 5.28 7.12 37.82
CA ALA A 581 4.78 6.23 38.88
C ALA A 581 4.39 7.00 40.15
N ASP A 582 5.19 8.02 40.58
CA ASP A 582 4.87 8.84 41.74
C ASP A 582 3.59 9.65 41.51
N LEU A 583 3.41 10.19 40.30
CA LEU A 583 2.23 10.99 39.93
C LEU A 583 0.99 10.09 39.80
N ALA A 584 1.10 8.92 39.15
CA ALA A 584 0.02 7.96 39.01
C ALA A 584 -0.41 7.41 40.39
N GLY A 585 0.53 7.14 41.31
CA GLY A 585 0.24 6.75 42.71
C GLY A 585 -0.52 7.80 43.51
N LYS A 586 -0.48 9.08 43.09
CA LYS A 586 -1.22 10.20 43.70
C LYS A 586 -2.54 10.53 42.99
N ALA A 587 -2.88 9.83 41.90
CA ALA A 587 -3.99 10.15 41.03
C ALA A 587 -5.31 10.34 41.77
N ALA A 588 -5.63 9.50 42.74
CA ALA A 588 -6.87 9.61 43.57
C ALA A 588 -7.02 10.95 44.31
N LYS A 589 -5.92 11.65 44.57
CA LYS A 589 -5.91 12.93 45.31
C LYS A 589 -5.71 14.15 44.39
N THR A 590 -5.33 13.92 43.14
CA THR A 590 -4.92 14.98 42.23
C THR A 590 -5.81 15.08 40.98
N GLY A 591 -6.90 14.31 40.88
CA GLY A 591 -7.90 14.46 39.82
C GLY A 591 -8.22 13.18 39.03
N GLY A 592 -7.76 11.99 39.46
CA GLY A 592 -8.05 10.69 38.83
C GLY A 592 -6.97 10.19 37.89
N PRO A 593 -7.21 9.19 37.06
CA PRO A 593 -6.23 8.62 36.13
C PRO A 593 -5.57 9.66 35.22
N ILE A 594 -4.30 9.45 34.89
CA ILE A 594 -3.53 10.32 33.98
C ILE A 594 -3.65 9.74 32.58
N GLN A 595 -4.11 10.55 31.67
CA GLN A 595 -4.23 10.20 30.26
C GLN A 595 -4.08 11.44 29.38
N GLY A 596 -3.63 11.24 28.15
CA GLY A 596 -3.57 12.25 27.12
C GLY A 596 -4.16 11.73 25.81
N ARG A 597 -4.61 12.62 24.95
CA ARG A 597 -5.24 12.27 23.67
C ARG A 597 -4.90 13.30 22.60
N ALA A 598 -4.86 12.82 21.36
CA ALA A 598 -4.75 13.71 20.21
C ALA A 598 -5.52 13.15 19.02
N SER A 599 -6.13 14.04 18.25
CA SER A 599 -6.71 13.77 16.95
C SER A 599 -6.27 14.86 16.00
N LEU A 600 -5.82 14.48 14.81
CA LEU A 600 -5.25 15.42 13.85
C LEU A 600 -5.50 14.98 12.40
N ASN A 601 -5.42 15.92 11.50
CA ASN A 601 -5.31 15.68 10.06
C ASN A 601 -3.90 16.10 9.63
N ALA A 602 -2.99 15.12 9.54
CA ALA A 602 -1.58 15.38 9.29
C ALA A 602 -1.38 15.91 7.87
N GLN A 603 -0.57 16.94 7.75
CA GLN A 603 -0.17 17.55 6.48
C GLN A 603 1.36 17.54 6.36
N GLY A 604 1.87 17.63 5.13
CA GLY A 604 3.31 17.76 4.90
C GLY A 604 4.09 16.45 5.13
N ALA A 605 3.51 15.29 4.79
CA ALA A 605 4.19 13.99 4.95
C ALA A 605 5.56 13.94 4.26
N GLY A 606 5.74 14.74 3.21
CA GLY A 606 7.01 14.87 2.50
C GLY A 606 7.33 13.64 1.65
N ALA A 607 7.76 13.87 0.43
CA ALA A 607 8.14 12.80 -0.48
C ALA A 607 9.34 12.00 0.04
N SER A 608 9.38 10.70 -0.29
CA SER A 608 10.53 9.83 -0.09
C SER A 608 11.13 9.45 -1.44
N PHE A 609 12.46 9.41 -1.50
CA PHE A 609 13.23 9.09 -2.69
C PHE A 609 14.13 7.89 -2.41
N SER A 610 14.36 7.09 -3.44
CA SER A 610 15.35 6.03 -3.40
C SER A 610 16.21 6.03 -4.66
N VAL A 611 17.39 5.45 -4.56
CA VAL A 611 18.28 5.13 -5.69
C VAL A 611 18.76 3.72 -5.49
N ASN A 612 18.40 2.85 -6.41
CA ASN A 612 18.78 1.45 -6.32
C ASN A 612 19.66 1.07 -7.50
N PHE A 613 20.54 0.11 -7.26
CA PHE A 613 21.36 -0.46 -8.30
C PHE A 613 21.67 -1.94 -8.03
N GLY A 614 21.95 -2.68 -9.08
CA GLY A 614 22.25 -4.10 -8.97
C GLY A 614 22.94 -4.66 -10.20
N ASP A 615 23.66 -5.74 -10.00
CA ASP A 615 24.33 -6.50 -11.06
C ASP A 615 23.54 -7.78 -11.34
N LEU A 616 23.06 -7.92 -12.58
CA LEU A 616 22.31 -9.09 -13.04
C LEU A 616 22.99 -9.71 -14.25
N ARG A 617 22.89 -11.03 -14.38
CA ARG A 617 23.42 -11.78 -15.49
C ARG A 617 22.36 -12.68 -16.10
N VAL A 618 22.32 -12.73 -17.42
CA VAL A 618 21.41 -13.60 -18.18
C VAL A 618 22.19 -14.81 -18.71
N ASP A 619 21.66 -15.99 -18.46
CA ASP A 619 22.03 -17.19 -19.17
C ASP A 619 21.27 -17.22 -20.52
N GLN A 620 21.99 -16.92 -21.61
CA GLN A 620 21.37 -16.77 -22.94
C GLN A 620 20.85 -18.08 -23.54
N GLU A 621 21.27 -19.25 -23.01
CA GLU A 621 20.78 -20.56 -23.47
C GLU A 621 19.44 -20.90 -22.83
N THR A 622 19.18 -20.43 -21.61
CA THR A 622 17.99 -20.77 -20.82
C THR A 622 17.04 -19.58 -20.56
N GLY A 623 17.48 -18.37 -20.83
CA GLY A 623 16.76 -17.14 -20.47
C GLY A 623 16.73 -16.86 -18.96
N LYS A 624 17.45 -17.65 -18.14
CA LYS A 624 17.46 -17.46 -16.67
C LYS A 624 18.23 -16.20 -16.29
N VAL A 625 17.67 -15.42 -15.40
CA VAL A 625 18.31 -14.23 -14.79
C VAL A 625 18.85 -14.59 -13.40
N ASP A 626 20.13 -14.34 -13.16
CA ASP A 626 20.76 -14.40 -11.85
C ASP A 626 20.97 -12.99 -11.30
N VAL A 627 20.41 -12.67 -10.13
CA VAL A 627 20.66 -11.43 -9.41
C VAL A 627 21.93 -11.61 -8.58
N LEU A 628 23.04 -11.01 -8.99
CA LEU A 628 24.34 -11.20 -8.35
C LEU A 628 24.55 -10.29 -7.14
N SER A 629 24.07 -9.05 -7.24
CA SER A 629 24.10 -8.07 -6.16
C SER A 629 22.90 -7.12 -6.27
N TYR A 630 22.44 -6.57 -5.15
CA TYR A 630 21.44 -5.53 -5.13
C TYR A 630 21.63 -4.62 -3.93
N THR A 631 21.61 -3.31 -4.17
CA THR A 631 21.74 -2.27 -3.14
C THR A 631 20.61 -1.27 -3.26
N ALA A 632 19.92 -1.01 -2.14
CA ALA A 632 18.87 -0.02 -2.01
C ALA A 632 19.33 1.15 -1.12
N VAL A 633 19.27 2.37 -1.64
CA VAL A 633 19.56 3.60 -0.90
C VAL A 633 18.27 4.40 -0.83
N GLN A 634 17.85 4.85 0.37
CA GLN A 634 16.60 5.55 0.52
C GLN A 634 16.65 6.64 1.59
N ASP A 635 15.99 7.80 1.33
CA ASP A 635 15.72 8.85 2.30
C ASP A 635 14.55 8.44 3.20
N ALA A 636 14.83 8.30 4.49
CA ALA A 636 13.86 7.97 5.54
C ALA A 636 13.42 9.18 6.39
N GLY A 637 13.90 10.39 6.04
CA GLY A 637 13.84 11.50 7.01
C GLY A 637 14.69 11.15 8.24
N LYS A 638 14.03 10.92 9.38
CA LYS A 638 14.66 10.28 10.56
C LYS A 638 14.16 8.84 10.70
N ALA A 639 15.07 7.89 10.67
CA ALA A 639 14.75 6.49 10.91
C ALA A 639 14.43 6.27 12.41
N ILE A 640 13.15 6.15 12.73
CA ILE A 640 12.70 5.92 14.11
C ILE A 640 13.19 4.57 14.62
N HIS A 641 13.04 3.53 13.81
CA HIS A 641 13.53 2.17 14.08
C HIS A 641 14.33 1.66 12.86
N PRO A 642 15.65 1.86 12.81
CA PRO A 642 16.46 1.58 11.62
C PRO A 642 16.29 0.17 11.06
N SER A 643 16.23 -0.89 11.91
CA SER A 643 16.04 -2.26 11.41
C SER A 643 14.73 -2.46 10.65
N TYR A 644 13.67 -1.71 10.99
CA TYR A 644 12.39 -1.81 10.26
C TYR A 644 12.41 -0.98 9.00
N VAL A 645 13.13 0.13 8.96
CA VAL A 645 13.40 0.86 7.71
C VAL A 645 14.16 -0.04 6.74
N GLU A 646 15.26 -0.66 7.17
CA GLU A 646 16.03 -1.64 6.39
C GLU A 646 15.15 -2.80 5.89
N GLY A 647 14.33 -3.37 6.78
CA GLY A 647 13.36 -4.43 6.42
C GLY A 647 12.31 -4.00 5.40
N GLN A 648 11.87 -2.71 5.44
CA GLN A 648 10.97 -2.17 4.42
C GLN A 648 11.69 -2.00 3.07
N MET A 649 12.95 -1.55 3.08
CA MET A 649 13.78 -1.41 1.88
C MET A 649 14.03 -2.78 1.23
N GLN A 650 14.46 -3.77 2.00
CA GLN A 650 14.69 -5.14 1.52
C GLN A 650 13.41 -5.80 1.00
N GLY A 651 12.30 -5.69 1.76
CA GLY A 651 11.02 -6.27 1.37
C GLY A 651 10.41 -5.63 0.12
N GLY A 652 10.58 -4.31 -0.06
CA GLY A 652 10.12 -3.62 -1.27
C GLY A 652 10.97 -3.95 -2.48
N ALA A 653 12.29 -4.02 -2.31
CA ALA A 653 13.20 -4.44 -3.37
C ALA A 653 12.93 -5.88 -3.81
N ALA A 654 12.71 -6.81 -2.88
CA ALA A 654 12.37 -8.20 -3.20
C ALA A 654 11.06 -8.32 -3.99
N GLN A 655 10.01 -7.55 -3.60
CA GLN A 655 8.75 -7.52 -4.34
C GLN A 655 8.92 -6.94 -5.75
N GLY A 656 9.64 -5.83 -5.90
CA GLY A 656 9.87 -5.23 -7.21
C GLY A 656 10.74 -6.10 -8.12
N LEU A 657 11.74 -6.81 -7.58
CA LEU A 657 12.52 -7.80 -8.33
C LEU A 657 11.65 -8.99 -8.75
N GLY A 658 10.77 -9.48 -7.87
CA GLY A 658 9.82 -10.53 -8.21
C GLY A 658 8.91 -10.13 -9.38
N TRP A 659 8.37 -8.91 -9.33
CA TRP A 659 7.56 -8.34 -10.40
C TRP A 659 8.35 -8.22 -11.72
N ALA A 660 9.59 -7.74 -11.64
CA ALA A 660 10.43 -7.61 -12.82
C ALA A 660 10.82 -8.96 -13.44
N LEU A 661 11.01 -10.02 -12.64
CA LEU A 661 11.63 -11.27 -13.09
C LEU A 661 10.63 -12.36 -13.49
N ASN A 662 9.58 -12.61 -12.69
CA ASN A 662 8.77 -13.81 -12.87
C ASN A 662 7.27 -13.64 -12.55
N GLU A 663 6.86 -12.61 -11.82
CA GLU A 663 5.50 -12.49 -11.35
C GLU A 663 4.60 -11.88 -12.42
N GLU A 664 3.57 -12.61 -12.83
CA GLU A 664 2.54 -12.15 -13.75
C GLU A 664 1.24 -12.96 -13.58
N TYR A 665 0.12 -12.36 -13.90
CA TYR A 665 -1.15 -13.07 -14.10
C TYR A 665 -1.24 -13.56 -15.54
N ILE A 666 -1.42 -14.87 -15.71
CA ILE A 666 -1.56 -15.52 -17.02
C ILE A 666 -3.03 -15.86 -17.24
N PHE A 667 -3.65 -15.22 -18.22
CA PHE A 667 -5.03 -15.46 -18.61
C PHE A 667 -5.09 -16.23 -19.93
N SER A 668 -6.08 -17.15 -20.05
CA SER A 668 -6.44 -17.73 -21.34
C SER A 668 -7.25 -16.72 -22.18
N ASP A 669 -7.45 -17.02 -23.47
CA ASP A 669 -8.19 -16.14 -24.40
C ASP A 669 -9.65 -15.88 -23.98
N ASP A 670 -10.24 -16.77 -23.18
CA ASP A 670 -11.56 -16.61 -22.59
C ASP A 670 -11.55 -15.95 -21.19
N GLY A 671 -10.39 -15.45 -20.77
CA GLY A 671 -10.21 -14.66 -19.54
C GLY A 671 -10.15 -15.45 -18.25
N VAL A 672 -9.84 -16.76 -18.33
CA VAL A 672 -9.65 -17.62 -17.15
C VAL A 672 -8.21 -17.50 -16.65
N LEU A 673 -8.03 -17.13 -15.38
CA LEU A 673 -6.72 -17.08 -14.74
C LEU A 673 -6.15 -18.50 -14.57
N GLN A 674 -4.96 -18.73 -15.14
CA GLN A 674 -4.33 -20.06 -15.22
C GLN A 674 -3.42 -20.36 -14.02
N ASN A 675 -2.81 -19.36 -13.40
CA ASN A 675 -1.79 -19.49 -12.36
C ASN A 675 -2.22 -18.92 -11.01
N ALA A 676 -3.38 -19.36 -10.51
CA ALA A 676 -4.00 -18.84 -9.29
C ALA A 676 -3.44 -19.43 -7.99
N GLY A 677 -2.11 -19.56 -7.84
CA GLY A 677 -1.50 -20.09 -6.62
C GLY A 677 0.02 -19.99 -6.61
N PHE A 678 0.65 -20.08 -5.44
CA PHE A 678 2.10 -19.98 -5.29
C PHE A 678 2.91 -21.14 -5.89
N LEU A 679 2.25 -22.16 -6.45
CA LEU A 679 2.93 -23.18 -7.23
C LEU A 679 3.32 -22.64 -8.62
N ASP A 680 2.42 -21.90 -9.23
CA ASP A 680 2.53 -21.42 -10.62
C ASP A 680 2.81 -19.92 -10.70
N TYR A 681 2.29 -19.12 -9.76
CA TYR A 681 2.63 -17.72 -9.57
C TYR A 681 3.92 -17.60 -8.74
N ARG A 682 5.02 -17.25 -9.38
CA ARG A 682 6.38 -17.41 -8.86
C ARG A 682 6.89 -16.16 -8.14
N ILE A 683 6.56 -16.02 -6.84
CA ILE A 683 7.24 -15.03 -6.00
C ILE A 683 8.68 -15.50 -5.71
N PRO A 684 9.66 -14.58 -5.53
CA PRO A 684 11.04 -14.96 -5.20
C PRO A 684 11.12 -15.76 -3.91
N VAL A 685 11.92 -16.82 -3.93
CA VAL A 685 12.32 -17.58 -2.74
C VAL A 685 13.74 -17.21 -2.31
N CYS A 686 14.18 -17.71 -1.14
CA CYS A 686 15.49 -17.34 -0.56
C CYS A 686 16.70 -17.56 -1.48
N SER A 687 16.60 -18.51 -2.43
CA SER A 687 17.68 -18.82 -3.38
C SER A 687 17.72 -17.92 -4.60
N ASP A 688 16.65 -17.14 -4.84
CA ASP A 688 16.49 -16.37 -6.08
C ASP A 688 17.14 -14.97 -5.97
N LEU A 689 17.28 -14.47 -4.75
CA LEU A 689 17.80 -13.14 -4.47
C LEU A 689 19.03 -13.20 -3.55
N PRO A 690 20.05 -12.36 -3.78
CA PRO A 690 21.15 -12.20 -2.83
C PRO A 690 20.66 -11.46 -1.57
N MET A 691 21.52 -11.34 -0.56
CA MET A 691 21.27 -10.38 0.53
C MET A 691 21.23 -8.98 -0.08
N ILE A 692 20.08 -8.32 0.08
CA ILE A 692 19.88 -6.95 -0.36
C ILE A 692 20.56 -6.01 0.61
N ASP A 693 21.56 -5.27 0.13
CA ASP A 693 22.26 -4.27 0.92
C ASP A 693 21.44 -2.99 1.03
N THR A 694 21.49 -2.32 2.18
CA THR A 694 20.64 -1.15 2.45
C THR A 694 21.46 0.00 3.02
N SER A 695 21.23 1.22 2.49
CA SER A 695 21.83 2.45 2.99
C SER A 695 20.73 3.48 3.28
N ILE A 696 20.58 3.83 4.56
CA ILE A 696 19.60 4.83 4.98
C ILE A 696 20.20 6.22 4.87
N VAL A 697 19.54 7.11 4.14
CA VAL A 697 19.81 8.55 4.12
C VAL A 697 18.79 9.24 5.01
N GLU A 698 19.24 10.19 5.82
CA GLU A 698 18.39 10.93 6.76
C GLU A 698 18.40 12.43 6.42
N VAL A 699 17.38 12.88 5.67
CA VAL A 699 17.08 14.30 5.48
C VAL A 699 15.77 14.62 6.18
N ALA A 700 15.85 15.26 7.34
CA ALA A 700 14.72 15.46 8.22
C ALA A 700 13.55 16.17 7.53
N ASN A 701 12.31 15.65 7.73
CA ASN A 701 11.10 16.31 7.31
C ASN A 701 10.72 17.42 8.33
N PRO A 702 10.70 18.70 7.92
CA PRO A 702 10.40 19.80 8.85
C PRO A 702 8.98 19.79 9.39
N SER A 703 8.06 19.03 8.77
CA SER A 703 6.66 18.94 9.20
C SER A 703 6.40 17.91 10.30
N HIS A 704 7.42 17.15 10.72
CA HIS A 704 7.29 16.15 11.79
C HIS A 704 8.22 16.45 12.96
N PRO A 705 7.78 16.33 14.24
CA PRO A 705 8.62 16.64 15.41
C PRO A 705 9.98 15.92 15.41
N TYR A 706 10.02 14.70 14.91
CA TYR A 706 11.23 13.88 14.80
C TYR A 706 11.77 13.76 13.37
N GLY A 707 11.29 14.57 12.44
CA GLY A 707 11.81 14.58 11.07
C GLY A 707 11.46 13.35 10.20
N VAL A 708 10.42 12.59 10.54
CA VAL A 708 10.03 11.34 9.87
C VAL A 708 9.56 11.56 8.44
N ARG A 709 9.92 10.64 7.53
CA ARG A 709 9.28 10.39 6.23
C ARG A 709 8.74 8.98 6.17
N GLY A 710 7.70 8.77 5.37
CA GLY A 710 7.22 7.42 5.07
C GLY A 710 8.23 6.64 4.23
N VAL A 711 8.44 5.36 4.56
CA VAL A 711 9.42 4.49 3.86
C VAL A 711 8.78 3.21 3.33
N GLY A 712 7.46 3.07 3.46
CA GLY A 712 6.78 1.81 3.17
C GLY A 712 6.70 1.48 1.68
N GLU A 713 6.55 2.46 0.80
CA GLU A 713 6.19 2.25 -0.61
C GLU A 713 7.32 2.50 -1.59
N THR A 714 8.11 3.54 -1.39
CA THR A 714 9.24 3.90 -2.27
C THR A 714 10.15 2.72 -2.66
N PRO A 715 10.43 1.72 -1.78
CA PRO A 715 11.39 0.66 -2.09
C PRO A 715 11.01 -0.25 -3.26
N ILE A 716 9.74 -0.37 -3.64
CA ILE A 716 9.30 -1.21 -4.77
C ILE A 716 9.43 -0.50 -6.11
N VAL A 717 9.61 0.81 -6.13
CA VAL A 717 9.49 1.61 -7.36
C VAL A 717 10.67 1.40 -8.31
N ALA A 718 11.89 1.51 -7.81
CA ALA A 718 13.11 1.41 -8.63
C ALA A 718 13.43 0.00 -9.17
N PRO A 719 13.15 -1.12 -8.48
CA PRO A 719 13.65 -2.44 -8.85
C PRO A 719 13.27 -2.91 -10.25
N LEU A 720 12.08 -2.54 -10.77
CA LEU A 720 11.65 -2.91 -12.11
C LEU A 720 12.64 -2.38 -13.16
N ALA A 721 12.96 -1.09 -13.07
CA ALA A 721 13.91 -0.46 -13.98
C ALA A 721 15.35 -0.91 -13.73
N VAL A 722 15.77 -1.14 -12.47
CA VAL A 722 17.09 -1.69 -12.17
C VAL A 722 17.29 -3.03 -12.87
N ALA A 723 16.31 -3.94 -12.75
CA ALA A 723 16.38 -5.25 -13.37
C ALA A 723 16.40 -5.16 -14.91
N ALA A 724 15.49 -4.37 -15.49
CA ALA A 724 15.39 -4.18 -16.94
C ALA A 724 16.67 -3.56 -17.52
N ASN A 725 17.24 -2.54 -16.86
CA ASN A 725 18.49 -1.89 -17.28
C ASN A 725 19.70 -2.84 -17.16
N ALA A 726 19.79 -3.60 -16.06
CA ALA A 726 20.86 -4.57 -15.88
C ALA A 726 20.83 -5.69 -16.93
N VAL A 727 19.65 -6.26 -17.18
CA VAL A 727 19.43 -7.30 -18.20
C VAL A 727 19.74 -6.75 -19.59
N SER A 728 19.26 -5.53 -19.91
CA SER A 728 19.55 -4.88 -21.19
C SER A 728 21.05 -4.71 -21.43
N ARG A 729 21.81 -4.33 -20.41
CA ARG A 729 23.29 -4.21 -20.48
C ARG A 729 24.00 -5.57 -20.56
N SER A 730 23.47 -6.61 -19.87
CA SER A 730 24.02 -7.97 -19.94
C SER A 730 23.86 -8.59 -21.34
N LEU A 731 22.78 -8.24 -22.04
CA LEU A 731 22.46 -8.76 -23.38
C LEU A 731 22.91 -7.84 -24.53
N ASP A 732 23.36 -6.62 -24.22
CA ASP A 732 23.63 -5.55 -25.20
C ASP A 732 22.43 -5.25 -26.12
N MET A 733 21.20 -5.35 -25.55
CA MET A 733 19.95 -5.06 -26.25
C MET A 733 18.91 -4.45 -25.31
N ARG A 734 18.07 -3.54 -25.80
CA ARG A 734 17.04 -2.92 -24.95
C ARG A 734 15.85 -3.85 -24.75
N ILE A 735 15.54 -4.18 -23.49
CA ILE A 735 14.35 -4.92 -23.10
C ILE A 735 13.29 -3.96 -22.60
N CYS A 736 12.09 -4.02 -23.18
CA CYS A 736 10.97 -3.12 -22.86
C CYS A 736 9.74 -3.82 -22.28
N LYS A 737 9.73 -5.15 -22.26
CA LYS A 737 8.61 -5.96 -21.74
C LYS A 737 9.00 -6.69 -20.47
N LEU A 738 8.17 -6.56 -19.44
CA LEU A 738 8.23 -7.36 -18.21
C LEU A 738 7.13 -8.44 -18.22
N PRO A 739 7.30 -9.54 -17.46
CA PRO A 739 8.49 -9.87 -16.67
C PRO A 739 9.64 -10.36 -17.55
N LEU A 740 10.86 -10.28 -17.00
CA LEU A 740 12.10 -10.82 -17.60
C LEU A 740 12.18 -12.35 -17.40
N SER A 741 11.05 -13.01 -17.63
CA SER A 741 10.95 -14.46 -17.47
C SER A 741 11.72 -15.19 -18.58
N PRO A 742 12.18 -16.43 -18.34
CA PRO A 742 12.91 -17.18 -19.36
C PRO A 742 12.21 -17.24 -20.74
N PRO A 743 10.88 -17.50 -20.84
CA PRO A 743 10.21 -17.47 -22.15
C PRO A 743 10.30 -16.10 -22.83
N ASN A 744 10.03 -15.00 -22.11
CA ASN A 744 10.06 -13.66 -22.69
C ASN A 744 11.47 -13.23 -23.12
N LEU A 745 12.50 -13.62 -22.35
CA LEU A 745 13.88 -13.32 -22.71
C LEU A 745 14.38 -14.13 -23.90
N LEU A 746 14.03 -15.44 -23.99
CA LEU A 746 14.39 -16.26 -25.14
C LEU A 746 13.70 -15.75 -26.41
N GLU A 747 12.41 -15.36 -26.35
CA GLU A 747 11.72 -14.73 -27.46
C GLU A 747 12.44 -13.45 -27.92
N ALA A 748 12.85 -12.60 -26.98
CA ALA A 748 13.57 -11.37 -27.30
C ALA A 748 14.98 -11.61 -27.88
N ILE A 749 15.71 -12.64 -27.39
CA ILE A 749 17.05 -13.02 -27.88
C ILE A 749 16.98 -13.65 -29.26
N ASP A 750 15.99 -14.50 -29.53
CA ASP A 750 15.82 -15.20 -30.81
C ASP A 750 15.25 -14.30 -31.92
N GLY A 751 14.68 -13.13 -31.55
CA GLY A 751 14.22 -12.09 -32.47
C GLY A 751 12.87 -12.42 -33.15
N ASP A 752 12.05 -13.21 -32.50
CA ASP A 752 10.67 -13.56 -32.94
C ASP A 752 9.61 -12.67 -32.30
#